data_4f8aac074c9f9a95df0e82259d0ad65b
#
_entry.id   4f8aac074c9f9a95df0e82259d0ad65b
#
_cell.length_a   1.000
_cell.length_b   1.000
_cell.length_c   1.000
_cell.angle_alpha   90.00
_cell.angle_beta   90.00
_cell.angle_gamma   90.00
#
_symmetry.space_group_name_H-M   'P 1'
#
loop_
_entity.id
_entity.type
_entity.pdbx_description
1 polymer ?
#
loop_
_entity_poly.entity_id
_entity_poly.type
_entity_poly.pdbx_seq_one_letter_code
_entity_poly.pdbx_strand_id
1 'polypeptide(L)'
;MKKTALVQGITLALLGSAAHAAVKVEDASFNTAASMLAYTEFELSGEPLAEALGLDLDVLDPNRADEPTPFDFAAGIESYEYSEEAMYALNYQSGMGPHLVNGPQNQARGGTLADLGKRVLAMADAVGFPADEVPQGMYPLSLPYSSAKPQFAGAVNASPVNGDELTIKTAKGVEKSVKTQIPAYFRDYTSLRWSGSDNLLNPAAVGGILLKEVMWSQDFLGGMHVAATDEEVEASSATLDQDGKHKLGVSAADGFNGMMLTEQSIDKLAILQGQLGYDGKQLGAAITPQYDPAKGVIYFPHQVKVTETAKHDVGAIGKLDVVDASAQLRDSWMLLWPLSEFFAYSDQRSANSNQNPAFHAVFDGQPFAAAPVANQSGDLSKASAGQDAFSLALNLSNMVFKNLDTLHFNSKAGTLVDSWQGGKQGQHVTTFDAAYALVALQIFQRAQDALPVGYAAGDNGELNLKTPQGKAALVLVRKQADFILNQLMGKNGLVYDGLTLGGKPDAGQSVDAQFAAVRGLSAAFLATQDTKYRTAARELFIATDKAYFNAKAGTWLVGKQGEYTPWTQAAISGGLRSAMLNLRNTGSEKAPALELAQLTQRYVSWFRGTVNGGMQMAEWVGDSGENIIQGAGSDTDEDGVPQVTAAGGQHGTAMVMAAKARISE
;
A
#
# COMPACT_ATOMS: atom_id res chain seq x y z
N MET A 1 -38.32 8.50 10.50
CA MET A 1 -38.46 9.94 10.84
C MET A 1 -38.05 10.33 12.27
N LYS A 2 -37.46 9.44 13.10
CA LYS A 2 -36.91 9.79 14.43
C LYS A 2 -35.37 9.69 14.52
N LYS A 3 -34.69 9.14 13.52
CA LYS A 3 -33.22 9.01 13.48
C LYS A 3 -32.50 10.31 13.03
N THR A 4 -33.14 11.09 12.15
CA THR A 4 -32.55 12.31 11.57
C THR A 4 -32.36 13.46 12.58
N ALA A 5 -33.13 13.53 13.65
CA ALA A 5 -33.01 14.58 14.66
C ALA A 5 -31.83 14.34 15.63
N LEU A 6 -31.36 13.10 15.76
CA LEU A 6 -30.28 12.74 16.69
C LEU A 6 -28.89 13.05 16.08
N VAL A 7 -28.73 12.81 14.78
CA VAL A 7 -27.49 13.10 14.05
C VAL A 7 -27.20 14.61 14.04
N GLN A 8 -28.20 15.44 13.85
CA GLN A 8 -28.03 16.92 13.92
C GLN A 8 -27.59 17.44 15.30
N GLY A 9 -27.93 16.72 16.37
CA GLY A 9 -27.51 17.11 17.71
C GLY A 9 -26.05 16.80 18.03
N ILE A 10 -25.50 15.76 17.42
CA ILE A 10 -24.12 15.29 17.65
C ILE A 10 -23.13 16.11 16.84
N THR A 11 -23.47 16.44 15.59
CA THR A 11 -22.62 17.29 14.74
C THR A 11 -22.39 18.68 15.33
N LEU A 12 -23.38 19.24 16.05
CA LEU A 12 -23.21 20.52 16.75
C LEU A 12 -22.39 20.43 18.05
N ALA A 13 -22.35 19.28 18.68
CA ALA A 13 -21.56 19.09 19.92
C ALA A 13 -20.06 18.90 19.66
N LEU A 14 -19.70 18.35 18.50
CA LEU A 14 -18.31 18.18 18.05
C LEU A 14 -17.73 19.47 17.44
N LEU A 15 -18.55 20.44 17.08
CA LEU A 15 -18.13 21.77 16.61
C LEU A 15 -17.73 22.74 17.75
N GLY A 16 -17.60 22.26 18.99
CA GLY A 16 -16.95 23.00 20.05
C GLY A 16 -15.48 23.23 19.74
N SER A 17 -15.18 24.40 19.14
CA SER A 17 -13.86 25.02 18.93
C SER A 17 -12.63 24.13 19.20
N ALA A 18 -12.47 23.03 18.48
CA ALA A 18 -11.17 22.39 18.35
C ALA A 18 -10.25 23.39 17.63
N ALA A 19 -9.20 23.82 18.30
CA ALA A 19 -8.15 24.58 17.65
C ALA A 19 -7.56 23.67 16.57
N HIS A 20 -7.72 24.04 15.31
CA HIS A 20 -7.18 23.28 14.17
C HIS A 20 -5.81 23.82 13.82
N ALA A 21 -4.89 22.92 13.49
CA ALA A 21 -3.61 23.29 12.91
C ALA A 21 -3.84 24.18 11.69
N ALA A 22 -3.05 25.23 11.55
CA ALA A 22 -3.01 25.96 10.29
C ALA A 22 -2.09 25.19 9.33
N VAL A 23 -2.68 24.65 8.28
CA VAL A 23 -1.95 23.93 7.22
C VAL A 23 -1.67 24.87 6.06
N LYS A 24 -0.40 24.98 5.68
CA LYS A 24 0.03 25.74 4.51
C LYS A 24 0.82 24.82 3.58
N VAL A 25 0.26 24.53 2.41
CA VAL A 25 0.99 23.80 1.36
C VAL A 25 2.19 24.62 0.90
N GLU A 26 3.37 24.03 0.93
CA GLU A 26 4.64 24.64 0.46
C GLU A 26 5.09 24.03 -0.86
N ASP A 27 4.77 22.78 -1.10
CA ASP A 27 5.01 22.08 -2.37
C ASP A 27 3.76 21.27 -2.73
N ALA A 28 3.09 21.69 -3.79
CA ALA A 28 1.89 21.06 -4.31
C ALA A 28 2.18 19.93 -5.32
N SER A 29 3.41 19.52 -5.49
CA SER A 29 3.74 18.32 -6.28
C SER A 29 3.28 17.06 -5.55
N PHE A 30 3.13 15.98 -6.31
CA PHE A 30 2.80 14.67 -5.80
C PHE A 30 4.06 13.80 -5.81
N ASN A 31 4.34 13.16 -4.67
CA ASN A 31 5.40 12.17 -4.53
C ASN A 31 4.78 10.78 -4.41
N THR A 32 4.91 9.97 -5.46
CA THR A 32 4.24 8.67 -5.54
C THR A 32 4.60 7.75 -4.38
N ALA A 33 5.89 7.53 -4.12
CA ALA A 33 6.32 6.64 -3.05
C ALA A 33 5.80 7.06 -1.67
N ALA A 34 5.96 8.35 -1.35
CA ALA A 34 5.57 8.89 -0.06
C ALA A 34 4.06 8.86 0.14
N SER A 35 3.29 9.25 -0.89
CA SER A 35 1.83 9.28 -0.82
C SER A 35 1.24 7.86 -0.75
N MET A 36 1.78 6.92 -1.52
CA MET A 36 1.31 5.53 -1.46
C MET A 36 1.59 4.87 -0.12
N LEU A 37 2.74 5.14 0.51
CA LEU A 37 2.98 4.68 1.86
C LEU A 37 1.98 5.30 2.86
N ALA A 38 1.71 6.59 2.73
CA ALA A 38 0.75 7.27 3.61
C ALA A 38 -0.65 6.66 3.47
N TYR A 39 -1.13 6.48 2.24
CA TYR A 39 -2.44 5.86 1.99
C TYR A 39 -2.51 4.42 2.49
N THR A 40 -1.45 3.64 2.33
CA THR A 40 -1.40 2.28 2.91
C THR A 40 -1.48 2.29 4.44
N GLU A 41 -0.73 3.18 5.10
CA GLU A 41 -0.79 3.26 6.57
C GLU A 41 -2.13 3.84 7.06
N PHE A 42 -2.81 4.69 6.27
CA PHE A 42 -4.17 5.17 6.57
C PHE A 42 -5.19 4.03 6.48
N GLU A 43 -5.19 3.30 5.38
CA GLU A 43 -6.06 2.15 5.16
C GLU A 43 -5.94 1.12 6.29
N LEU A 44 -4.72 0.70 6.61
CA LEU A 44 -4.47 -0.21 7.72
C LEU A 44 -4.90 0.35 9.10
N SER A 45 -5.10 1.65 9.20
CA SER A 45 -5.56 2.33 10.41
C SER A 45 -7.06 2.64 10.39
N GLY A 46 -7.76 2.28 9.33
CA GLY A 46 -9.20 2.39 9.19
C GLY A 46 -9.94 1.15 9.68
N GLU A 47 -10.67 0.54 8.79
CA GLU A 47 -11.48 -0.65 9.06
C GLU A 47 -10.67 -1.81 9.67
N PRO A 48 -9.51 -2.22 9.11
CA PRO A 48 -8.73 -3.30 9.70
C PRO A 48 -8.29 -3.05 11.15
N LEU A 49 -8.07 -1.79 11.52
CA LEU A 49 -7.80 -1.42 12.91
C LEU A 49 -9.04 -1.55 13.78
N ALA A 50 -10.19 -1.07 13.31
CA ALA A 50 -11.46 -1.14 14.05
C ALA A 50 -11.84 -2.61 14.31
N GLU A 51 -11.76 -3.46 13.31
CA GLU A 51 -11.98 -4.91 13.44
C GLU A 51 -11.02 -5.57 14.42
N ALA A 52 -9.72 -5.28 14.31
CA ALA A 52 -8.71 -5.81 15.22
C ALA A 52 -8.90 -5.34 16.69
N LEU A 53 -9.61 -4.26 16.91
CA LEU A 53 -10.03 -3.78 18.23
C LEU A 53 -11.36 -4.41 18.70
N GLY A 54 -12.01 -5.19 17.85
CA GLY A 54 -13.30 -5.82 18.12
C GLY A 54 -14.46 -4.82 18.11
N LEU A 55 -14.34 -3.77 17.32
CA LEU A 55 -15.41 -2.79 17.13
C LEU A 55 -16.36 -3.32 16.05
N ASP A 56 -17.63 -3.17 16.31
CA ASP A 56 -18.69 -3.47 15.35
C ASP A 56 -18.90 -2.23 14.50
N LEU A 57 -18.56 -2.33 13.20
CA LEU A 57 -18.64 -1.21 12.25
C LEU A 57 -20.10 -0.80 11.98
N ASP A 58 -21.05 -1.72 12.12
CA ASP A 58 -22.48 -1.46 11.92
C ASP A 58 -23.12 -0.72 13.11
N VAL A 59 -22.42 -0.59 14.23
CA VAL A 59 -22.97 0.01 15.45
C VAL A 59 -22.34 1.37 15.75
N LEU A 60 -22.93 2.42 15.21
CA LEU A 60 -22.69 3.80 15.64
C LEU A 60 -23.43 4.04 16.96
N ASP A 61 -22.81 3.78 18.12
CA ASP A 61 -23.38 4.11 19.42
C ASP A 61 -22.74 5.38 20.00
N PRO A 62 -23.37 6.55 19.79
CA PRO A 62 -22.84 7.81 20.29
C PRO A 62 -22.86 7.94 21.82
N ASN A 63 -23.44 6.98 22.54
CA ASN A 63 -23.54 7.03 24.01
C ASN A 63 -22.40 6.28 24.71
N ARG A 64 -21.51 5.62 23.98
CA ARG A 64 -20.32 4.98 24.53
C ARG A 64 -19.13 5.95 24.56
N ALA A 65 -19.23 6.97 25.39
CA ALA A 65 -18.19 7.99 25.49
C ALA A 65 -16.82 7.49 25.99
N ASP A 66 -16.80 6.33 26.62
CA ASP A 66 -15.60 5.75 27.24
C ASP A 66 -14.90 4.68 26.41
N GLU A 67 -15.51 4.26 25.31
CA GLU A 67 -14.96 3.25 24.39
C GLU A 67 -14.83 3.84 22.99
N PRO A 68 -13.74 3.55 22.26
CA PRO A 68 -13.64 3.92 20.85
C PRO A 68 -14.81 3.30 20.09
N THR A 69 -15.45 4.08 19.25
CA THR A 69 -16.53 3.61 18.37
C THR A 69 -16.02 3.57 16.93
N PRO A 70 -16.65 2.85 16.01
CA PRO A 70 -16.33 2.94 14.57
C PRO A 70 -16.30 4.38 14.08
N PHE A 71 -17.20 5.23 14.59
CA PHE A 71 -17.22 6.66 14.26
C PHE A 71 -15.93 7.40 14.62
N ASP A 72 -15.24 6.98 15.68
CA ASP A 72 -13.95 7.57 16.08
C ASP A 72 -12.84 7.22 15.07
N PHE A 73 -13.01 6.12 14.34
CA PHE A 73 -12.13 5.67 13.26
C PHE A 73 -12.66 6.06 11.88
N ALA A 74 -13.77 6.80 11.79
CA ALA A 74 -14.34 7.23 10.51
C ALA A 74 -13.31 7.96 9.64
N ALA A 75 -12.39 8.73 10.25
CA ALA A 75 -11.28 9.33 9.51
C ALA A 75 -10.35 8.27 8.87
N GLY A 76 -10.23 7.10 9.48
CA GLY A 76 -9.47 5.98 8.93
C GLY A 76 -10.26 5.22 7.86
N ILE A 77 -11.56 5.05 8.07
CA ILE A 77 -12.48 4.43 7.09
C ILE A 77 -12.58 5.32 5.86
N GLU A 78 -12.80 6.61 6.04
CA GLU A 78 -12.76 7.59 4.95
C GLU A 78 -11.46 7.50 4.14
N SER A 79 -10.32 7.31 4.80
CA SER A 79 -9.04 7.22 4.09
C SER A 79 -8.84 5.90 3.36
N TYR A 80 -9.58 4.86 3.71
CA TYR A 80 -9.64 3.62 2.98
C TYR A 80 -10.26 3.86 1.60
N GLU A 81 -11.47 4.34 1.51
CA GLU A 81 -12.17 4.67 0.26
C GLU A 81 -11.36 5.63 -0.60
N TYR A 82 -10.86 6.72 -0.02
CA TYR A 82 -10.01 7.66 -0.76
C TYR A 82 -8.71 7.06 -1.27
N SER A 83 -8.15 6.08 -0.60
CA SER A 83 -6.93 5.45 -1.05
C SER A 83 -7.17 4.51 -2.23
N GLU A 84 -8.34 3.88 -2.31
CA GLU A 84 -8.79 3.12 -3.46
C GLU A 84 -8.90 4.02 -4.68
N GLU A 85 -9.67 5.06 -4.55
CA GLU A 85 -9.90 6.03 -5.60
C GLU A 85 -8.58 6.69 -6.08
N ALA A 86 -7.67 6.99 -5.15
CA ALA A 86 -6.35 7.50 -5.51
C ALA A 86 -5.55 6.47 -6.32
N MET A 87 -5.64 5.21 -5.96
CA MET A 87 -4.95 4.15 -6.70
C MET A 87 -5.56 3.99 -8.10
N TYR A 88 -6.87 4.00 -8.23
CA TYR A 88 -7.53 3.99 -9.53
C TYR A 88 -7.13 5.20 -10.37
N ALA A 89 -7.19 6.39 -9.80
CA ALA A 89 -6.77 7.59 -10.49
C ALA A 89 -5.32 7.52 -10.98
N LEU A 90 -4.41 7.00 -10.19
CA LEU A 90 -3.00 6.88 -10.55
C LEU A 90 -2.72 5.78 -11.56
N ASN A 91 -3.35 4.63 -11.42
CA ASN A 91 -3.08 3.49 -12.29
C ASN A 91 -3.88 3.52 -13.59
N TYR A 92 -5.13 3.94 -13.51
CA TYR A 92 -6.06 3.82 -14.64
C TYR A 92 -6.26 5.12 -15.38
N GLN A 93 -6.41 6.23 -14.68
CA GLN A 93 -6.98 7.42 -15.27
C GLN A 93 -6.03 8.60 -15.40
N SER A 94 -5.01 8.70 -14.59
CA SER A 94 -4.16 9.88 -14.53
C SER A 94 -3.13 9.99 -15.65
N GLY A 95 -2.72 8.87 -16.24
CA GLY A 95 -1.61 8.84 -17.17
C GLY A 95 -0.29 9.34 -16.59
N MET A 96 -0.08 9.16 -15.28
CA MET A 96 1.14 9.59 -14.58
C MET A 96 2.35 8.72 -14.88
N GLY A 97 2.26 7.77 -15.77
CA GLY A 97 3.36 6.89 -16.15
C GLY A 97 3.13 6.24 -17.50
N PRO A 98 4.12 5.48 -18.00
CA PRO A 98 3.95 4.71 -19.21
C PRO A 98 2.99 3.56 -18.96
N HIS A 99 2.17 3.24 -19.93
CA HIS A 99 1.23 2.14 -19.84
C HIS A 99 1.90 0.81 -20.12
N LEU A 100 1.63 -0.20 -19.31
CA LEU A 100 2.15 -1.56 -19.45
C LEU A 100 1.36 -2.34 -20.49
N VAL A 101 0.09 -1.99 -20.65
CA VAL A 101 -0.79 -2.56 -21.66
C VAL A 101 -1.20 -1.45 -22.62
N ASN A 102 -0.82 -1.57 -23.86
CA ASN A 102 -1.27 -0.64 -24.87
C ASN A 102 -1.31 -1.29 -26.25
N GLY A 103 -2.29 -0.88 -27.07
CA GLY A 103 -2.45 -1.40 -28.40
C GLY A 103 -2.56 -2.93 -28.42
N PRO A 104 -2.05 -3.61 -29.47
CA PRO A 104 -2.18 -5.05 -29.60
C PRO A 104 -1.22 -5.86 -28.72
N GLN A 105 -0.34 -5.21 -27.96
CA GLN A 105 0.67 -5.91 -27.15
C GLN A 105 0.58 -5.54 -25.70
N ASN A 106 0.66 -6.54 -24.85
CA ASN A 106 0.93 -6.41 -23.42
C ASN A 106 2.45 -6.23 -23.25
N GLN A 107 2.88 -5.06 -22.81
CA GLN A 107 4.32 -4.74 -22.73
C GLN A 107 5.03 -5.52 -21.63
N ALA A 108 4.37 -5.79 -20.52
CA ALA A 108 4.99 -6.48 -19.39
C ALA A 108 5.32 -7.94 -19.72
N ARG A 109 4.43 -8.62 -20.43
CA ARG A 109 4.55 -10.07 -20.72
C ARG A 109 4.88 -10.38 -22.16
N GLY A 110 4.98 -9.38 -23.02
CA GLY A 110 5.26 -9.56 -24.44
C GLY A 110 4.13 -10.23 -25.23
N GLY A 111 2.95 -10.36 -24.65
CA GLY A 111 1.77 -10.94 -25.27
C GLY A 111 1.03 -9.96 -26.18
N THR A 112 -0.01 -10.47 -26.84
CA THR A 112 -0.92 -9.68 -27.66
C THR A 112 -2.10 -9.15 -26.85
N LEU A 113 -2.86 -8.19 -27.40
CA LEU A 113 -4.12 -7.76 -26.80
C LEU A 113 -5.13 -8.91 -26.70
N ALA A 114 -5.11 -9.86 -27.64
CA ALA A 114 -5.93 -11.06 -27.57
C ALA A 114 -5.56 -11.97 -26.38
N ASP A 115 -4.28 -12.04 -26.01
CA ASP A 115 -3.84 -12.82 -24.84
C ASP A 115 -4.27 -12.12 -23.54
N LEU A 116 -4.18 -10.78 -23.47
CA LEU A 116 -4.76 -10.02 -22.39
C LEU A 116 -6.26 -10.26 -22.27
N GLY A 117 -6.99 -10.16 -23.39
CA GLY A 117 -8.43 -10.39 -23.42
C GLY A 117 -8.85 -11.77 -22.90
N LYS A 118 -8.07 -12.83 -23.20
CA LYS A 118 -8.31 -14.16 -22.63
C LYS A 118 -8.18 -14.19 -21.12
N ARG A 119 -7.15 -13.49 -20.59
CA ARG A 119 -6.94 -13.43 -19.15
C ARG A 119 -8.07 -12.65 -18.46
N VAL A 120 -8.42 -11.48 -19.00
CA VAL A 120 -9.48 -10.64 -18.44
C VAL A 120 -10.83 -11.34 -18.47
N LEU A 121 -11.14 -12.05 -19.57
CA LEU A 121 -12.37 -12.85 -19.65
C LEU A 121 -12.40 -14.02 -18.66
N ALA A 122 -11.26 -14.65 -18.41
CA ALA A 122 -11.18 -15.70 -17.39
C ALA A 122 -11.39 -15.15 -15.97
N MET A 123 -10.88 -13.95 -15.69
CA MET A 123 -11.13 -13.26 -14.44
C MET A 123 -12.61 -12.91 -14.25
N ALA A 124 -13.23 -12.34 -15.29
CA ALA A 124 -14.65 -12.01 -15.27
C ALA A 124 -15.55 -13.25 -15.06
N ASP A 125 -15.24 -14.35 -15.77
CA ASP A 125 -16.00 -15.61 -15.64
C ASP A 125 -15.90 -16.19 -14.23
N ALA A 126 -14.73 -16.06 -13.60
CA ALA A 126 -14.48 -16.59 -12.27
C ALA A 126 -15.33 -15.92 -11.18
N VAL A 127 -15.67 -14.66 -11.34
CA VAL A 127 -16.48 -13.89 -10.38
C VAL A 127 -17.89 -13.60 -10.87
N GLY A 128 -18.27 -14.11 -12.04
CA GLY A 128 -19.60 -13.89 -12.61
C GLY A 128 -19.81 -12.48 -13.19
N PHE A 129 -18.75 -11.72 -13.42
CA PHE A 129 -18.85 -10.39 -14.03
C PHE A 129 -19.31 -10.50 -15.50
N PRO A 130 -20.23 -9.65 -15.98
CA PRO A 130 -20.77 -9.76 -17.33
C PRO A 130 -19.70 -9.57 -18.41
N ALA A 131 -19.51 -10.59 -19.26
CA ALA A 131 -18.48 -10.57 -20.29
C ALA A 131 -18.62 -9.43 -21.32
N ASP A 132 -19.83 -8.92 -21.53
CA ASP A 132 -20.09 -7.79 -22.41
C ASP A 132 -19.83 -6.42 -21.78
N GLU A 133 -19.62 -6.36 -20.47
CA GLU A 133 -19.17 -5.17 -19.76
C GLU A 133 -17.64 -5.10 -19.62
N VAL A 134 -16.95 -6.22 -19.75
CA VAL A 134 -15.49 -6.31 -19.67
C VAL A 134 -14.77 -5.24 -20.53
N PRO A 135 -15.13 -5.00 -21.81
CA PRO A 135 -14.43 -4.00 -22.62
C PRO A 135 -14.53 -2.57 -22.08
N GLN A 136 -15.56 -2.26 -21.31
CA GLN A 136 -15.76 -0.95 -20.71
C GLN A 136 -14.91 -0.81 -19.44
N GLY A 137 -14.63 -1.93 -18.77
CA GLY A 137 -13.74 -1.99 -17.60
C GLY A 137 -12.27 -2.27 -17.92
N MET A 138 -11.90 -2.44 -19.20
CA MET A 138 -10.51 -2.64 -19.60
C MET A 138 -9.76 -1.32 -19.70
N TYR A 139 -8.89 -1.11 -18.77
CA TYR A 139 -8.10 0.10 -18.67
C TYR A 139 -6.61 -0.17 -18.92
N PRO A 140 -5.86 0.73 -19.59
CA PRO A 140 -4.42 0.60 -19.72
C PRO A 140 -3.75 0.66 -18.35
N LEU A 141 -2.96 -0.35 -18.02
CA LEU A 141 -2.22 -0.42 -16.78
C LEU A 141 -0.98 0.47 -16.87
N SER A 142 -0.75 1.30 -15.87
CA SER A 142 0.39 2.22 -15.84
C SER A 142 1.47 1.78 -14.84
N LEU A 143 2.71 2.17 -15.15
CA LEU A 143 3.84 2.11 -14.23
C LEU A 143 4.16 3.53 -13.79
N PRO A 144 3.75 3.96 -12.58
CA PRO A 144 3.79 5.36 -12.20
C PRO A 144 5.20 5.94 -12.12
N TYR A 145 5.35 7.17 -12.55
CA TYR A 145 6.56 7.95 -12.32
C TYR A 145 6.70 8.38 -10.85
N SER A 146 7.91 8.74 -10.45
CA SER A 146 8.20 9.05 -9.06
C SER A 146 7.57 10.35 -8.58
N SER A 147 7.38 11.33 -9.46
CA SER A 147 6.68 12.57 -9.14
C SER A 147 6.07 13.26 -10.35
N ALA A 148 5.02 14.04 -10.12
CA ALA A 148 4.43 14.94 -11.09
C ALA A 148 3.68 16.09 -10.38
N LYS A 149 3.26 17.10 -11.15
CA LYS A 149 2.40 18.16 -10.63
C LYS A 149 0.95 17.88 -10.99
N PRO A 150 0.07 17.76 -10.01
CA PRO A 150 -1.36 17.60 -10.29
C PRO A 150 -1.92 18.88 -10.89
N GLN A 151 -2.78 18.71 -11.86
CA GLN A 151 -3.59 19.79 -12.46
C GLN A 151 -5.05 19.37 -12.41
N PHE A 152 -5.84 20.10 -11.66
CA PHE A 152 -7.27 19.86 -11.54
C PHE A 152 -7.98 20.55 -12.68
N ALA A 153 -8.55 19.76 -13.58
CA ALA A 153 -9.32 20.25 -14.74
C ALA A 153 -10.76 19.73 -14.63
N GLY A 154 -11.70 20.49 -15.14
CA GLY A 154 -13.08 20.00 -15.27
C GLY A 154 -13.17 18.78 -16.19
N ALA A 155 -14.27 18.05 -16.12
CA ALA A 155 -14.52 16.88 -16.96
C ALA A 155 -14.25 17.17 -18.43
N VAL A 156 -13.52 16.27 -19.07
CA VAL A 156 -13.16 16.38 -20.49
C VAL A 156 -13.93 15.33 -21.28
N ASN A 157 -14.53 15.77 -22.36
CA ASN A 157 -15.21 14.86 -23.28
C ASN A 157 -14.16 14.22 -24.19
N ALA A 158 -13.67 13.05 -23.82
CA ALA A 158 -12.72 12.31 -24.61
C ALA A 158 -13.40 11.20 -25.39
N SER A 159 -13.06 11.08 -26.66
CA SER A 159 -13.55 9.96 -27.49
C SER A 159 -12.68 8.72 -27.26
N PRO A 160 -13.27 7.55 -27.06
CA PRO A 160 -12.52 6.32 -26.94
C PRO A 160 -11.70 6.02 -28.20
N VAL A 161 -10.51 5.49 -28.03
CA VAL A 161 -9.69 4.97 -29.13
C VAL A 161 -10.07 3.51 -29.37
N ASN A 162 -10.40 3.17 -30.60
CA ASN A 162 -10.71 1.79 -30.95
C ASN A 162 -9.45 0.92 -30.86
N GLY A 163 -9.53 -0.11 -30.03
CA GLY A 163 -8.56 -1.21 -30.00
C GLY A 163 -8.97 -2.34 -30.95
N ASP A 164 -8.36 -3.50 -30.77
CA ASP A 164 -8.64 -4.68 -31.57
C ASP A 164 -10.02 -5.28 -31.23
N GLU A 165 -10.56 -6.01 -32.19
CA GLU A 165 -11.80 -6.75 -32.01
C GLU A 165 -11.51 -8.10 -31.33
N LEU A 166 -12.17 -8.35 -30.19
CA LEU A 166 -12.07 -9.60 -29.45
C LEU A 166 -13.32 -10.43 -29.67
N THR A 167 -13.17 -11.74 -29.91
CA THR A 167 -14.29 -12.67 -29.86
C THR A 167 -14.39 -13.22 -28.45
N ILE A 168 -15.46 -12.88 -27.76
CA ILE A 168 -15.79 -13.35 -26.41
C ILE A 168 -16.89 -14.40 -26.48
N LYS A 169 -16.87 -15.33 -25.51
CA LYS A 169 -17.93 -16.30 -25.33
C LYS A 169 -18.69 -15.93 -24.05
N THR A 170 -19.94 -15.55 -24.22
CA THR A 170 -20.79 -15.19 -23.08
C THR A 170 -21.03 -16.39 -22.17
N ALA A 171 -21.45 -16.17 -20.93
CA ALA A 171 -21.85 -17.22 -19.98
C ALA A 171 -22.93 -18.16 -20.54
N LYS A 172 -23.70 -17.71 -21.55
CA LYS A 172 -24.69 -18.52 -22.26
C LYS A 172 -24.09 -19.30 -23.45
N GLY A 173 -22.77 -19.26 -23.63
CA GLY A 173 -22.06 -19.97 -24.70
C GLY A 173 -22.19 -19.32 -26.08
N VAL A 174 -22.71 -18.11 -26.16
CA VAL A 174 -22.86 -17.36 -27.41
C VAL A 174 -21.54 -16.60 -27.70
N GLU A 175 -20.97 -16.81 -28.88
CA GLU A 175 -19.83 -16.02 -29.33
C GLU A 175 -20.30 -14.63 -29.76
N LYS A 176 -19.62 -13.62 -29.27
CA LYS A 176 -19.92 -12.22 -29.55
C LYS A 176 -18.59 -11.50 -29.87
N SER A 177 -18.58 -10.77 -30.97
CA SER A 177 -17.45 -9.90 -31.28
C SER A 177 -17.62 -8.58 -30.54
N VAL A 178 -16.60 -8.21 -29.78
CA VAL A 178 -16.57 -6.98 -28.99
C VAL A 178 -15.35 -6.18 -29.40
N LYS A 179 -15.56 -4.92 -29.77
CA LYS A 179 -14.46 -3.99 -30.01
C LYS A 179 -13.92 -3.52 -28.68
N THR A 180 -12.67 -3.77 -28.42
CA THR A 180 -11.99 -3.15 -27.29
C THR A 180 -11.89 -1.66 -27.55
N GLN A 181 -12.16 -0.88 -26.53
CA GLN A 181 -11.92 0.55 -26.55
C GLN A 181 -10.86 0.86 -25.52
N ILE A 182 -9.79 1.50 -25.96
CA ILE A 182 -8.84 2.12 -25.05
C ILE A 182 -9.40 3.52 -24.83
N PRO A 183 -9.93 3.84 -23.65
CA PRO A 183 -10.50 5.14 -23.44
C PRO A 183 -9.40 6.20 -23.54
N ALA A 184 -9.51 7.12 -24.47
CA ALA A 184 -8.58 8.25 -24.61
C ALA A 184 -8.52 9.08 -23.31
N TYR A 185 -9.53 8.98 -22.47
CA TYR A 185 -9.63 9.69 -21.20
C TYR A 185 -8.62 9.26 -20.15
N PHE A 186 -7.87 8.20 -20.35
CA PHE A 186 -6.84 7.79 -19.39
C PHE A 186 -5.88 8.90 -19.00
N ARG A 187 -5.64 9.82 -19.92
CA ARG A 187 -4.86 11.02 -19.65
C ARG A 187 -5.69 12.30 -19.60
N ASP A 188 -6.89 12.25 -20.12
CA ASP A 188 -7.68 13.46 -20.44
C ASP A 188 -9.09 13.49 -19.84
N TYR A 189 -9.60 12.36 -19.35
CA TYR A 189 -10.99 12.23 -18.95
C TYR A 189 -11.25 12.62 -17.49
N THR A 190 -10.30 12.49 -16.60
CA THR A 190 -10.48 12.86 -15.19
C THR A 190 -10.33 14.36 -15.00
N SER A 191 -10.89 14.88 -13.91
CA SER A 191 -10.60 16.24 -13.47
C SER A 191 -9.15 16.41 -13.00
N LEU A 192 -8.45 15.32 -12.72
CA LEU A 192 -7.04 15.30 -12.38
C LEU A 192 -6.21 14.99 -13.60
N ARG A 193 -5.29 15.89 -13.92
CA ARG A 193 -4.25 15.69 -14.92
C ARG A 193 -2.88 15.88 -14.30
N TRP A 194 -1.88 15.36 -14.95
CA TRP A 194 -0.50 15.50 -14.53
C TRP A 194 0.30 16.32 -15.52
N SER A 195 1.08 17.26 -15.00
CA SER A 195 2.05 18.02 -15.78
C SER A 195 3.42 17.95 -15.13
N GLY A 196 4.46 18.18 -15.92
CA GLY A 196 5.82 18.24 -15.42
C GLY A 196 6.23 16.96 -14.70
N SER A 197 5.77 15.81 -15.18
CA SER A 197 6.26 14.52 -14.75
C SER A 197 7.77 14.44 -14.93
N ASP A 198 8.48 13.86 -13.97
CA ASP A 198 9.92 13.67 -14.04
C ASP A 198 10.33 12.59 -15.04
N ASN A 199 9.38 11.77 -15.49
CA ASN A 199 9.60 10.62 -16.35
C ASN A 199 10.61 9.61 -15.77
N LEU A 200 10.68 9.55 -14.44
CA LEU A 200 11.59 8.68 -13.70
C LEU A 200 10.81 7.54 -13.05
N LEU A 201 11.20 6.32 -13.35
CA LEU A 201 10.83 5.18 -12.53
C LEU A 201 11.76 5.12 -11.33
N ASN A 202 11.15 4.95 -10.18
CA ASN A 202 11.83 4.78 -8.91
C ASN A 202 11.30 3.51 -8.25
N PRO A 203 12.16 2.60 -7.74
CA PRO A 203 11.71 1.35 -7.15
C PRO A 203 10.75 1.56 -5.96
N ALA A 204 10.95 2.61 -5.16
CA ALA A 204 10.04 2.93 -4.05
C ALA A 204 8.65 3.35 -4.54
N ALA A 205 8.55 4.09 -5.66
CA ALA A 205 7.27 4.46 -6.24
C ALA A 205 6.53 3.23 -6.79
N VAL A 206 7.25 2.37 -7.52
CA VAL A 206 6.69 1.09 -8.00
C VAL A 206 6.25 0.21 -6.84
N GLY A 207 7.07 0.13 -5.80
CA GLY A 207 6.76 -0.63 -4.58
C GLY A 207 5.53 -0.10 -3.85
N GLY A 208 5.38 1.22 -3.75
CA GLY A 208 4.22 1.85 -3.11
C GLY A 208 2.91 1.54 -3.82
N ILE A 209 2.88 1.66 -5.15
CA ILE A 209 1.69 1.28 -5.93
C ILE A 209 1.43 -0.23 -5.82
N LEU A 210 2.45 -1.05 -5.99
CA LEU A 210 2.32 -2.50 -5.88
C LEU A 210 1.77 -2.92 -4.51
N LEU A 211 2.18 -2.24 -3.43
CA LEU A 211 1.67 -2.51 -2.09
C LEU A 211 0.17 -2.26 -2.00
N LYS A 212 -0.31 -1.14 -2.54
CA LYS A 212 -1.75 -0.83 -2.58
C LYS A 212 -2.51 -1.89 -3.39
N GLU A 213 -2.06 -2.18 -4.60
CA GLU A 213 -2.70 -3.18 -5.47
C GLU A 213 -2.80 -4.55 -4.81
N VAL A 214 -1.73 -5.00 -4.14
CA VAL A 214 -1.70 -6.31 -3.49
C VAL A 214 -2.62 -6.35 -2.29
N MET A 215 -2.64 -5.31 -1.48
CA MET A 215 -3.51 -5.25 -0.30
C MET A 215 -4.97 -5.22 -0.71
N TRP A 216 -5.32 -4.38 -1.67
CA TRP A 216 -6.67 -4.31 -2.20
C TRP A 216 -7.14 -5.59 -2.91
N SER A 217 -6.22 -6.25 -3.66
CA SER A 217 -6.56 -7.54 -4.25
C SER A 217 -6.88 -8.59 -3.18
N GLN A 218 -6.15 -8.60 -2.08
CA GLN A 218 -6.41 -9.51 -0.96
C GLN A 218 -7.75 -9.21 -0.31
N ASP A 219 -8.06 -7.95 -0.15
CA ASP A 219 -9.28 -7.46 0.44
C ASP A 219 -10.49 -7.86 -0.41
N PHE A 220 -10.58 -7.38 -1.63
CA PHE A 220 -11.65 -7.74 -2.56
C PHE A 220 -11.82 -9.24 -2.80
N LEU A 221 -10.77 -10.03 -2.73
CA LEU A 221 -10.80 -11.48 -2.95
C LEU A 221 -10.75 -12.31 -1.66
N GLY A 222 -10.53 -11.68 -0.53
CA GLY A 222 -10.46 -12.34 0.77
C GLY A 222 -11.76 -12.30 1.56
N GLY A 223 -12.71 -11.47 1.16
CA GLY A 223 -13.99 -11.32 1.86
C GLY A 223 -13.86 -10.61 3.20
N MET A 224 -12.89 -9.73 3.40
CA MET A 224 -12.75 -8.97 4.65
C MET A 224 -13.90 -7.99 4.88
N HIS A 225 -14.51 -7.49 3.80
CA HIS A 225 -15.68 -6.62 3.86
C HIS A 225 -16.99 -7.34 3.99
N VAL A 226 -16.95 -8.66 3.98
CA VAL A 226 -18.14 -9.42 3.74
C VAL A 226 -18.55 -10.13 5.04
N ALA A 227 -19.32 -9.44 5.86
CA ALA A 227 -20.14 -10.13 6.86
C ALA A 227 -21.10 -11.05 6.13
N ALA A 228 -21.35 -12.25 6.67
CA ALA A 228 -22.26 -13.24 6.05
C ALA A 228 -23.73 -12.75 5.91
N THR A 229 -24.01 -11.54 6.32
CA THR A 229 -25.30 -10.84 6.27
C THR A 229 -25.28 -9.63 5.34
N ASP A 230 -24.19 -9.40 4.59
CA ASP A 230 -24.07 -8.28 3.69
C ASP A 230 -24.81 -8.57 2.38
N GLU A 231 -25.55 -7.59 1.87
CA GLU A 231 -26.30 -7.72 0.62
C GLU A 231 -25.39 -8.02 -0.57
N GLU A 232 -24.18 -7.50 -0.56
CA GLU A 232 -23.18 -7.79 -1.57
C GLU A 232 -22.76 -9.26 -1.59
N VAL A 233 -22.60 -9.89 -0.42
CA VAL A 233 -22.35 -11.33 -0.33
C VAL A 233 -23.52 -12.13 -0.81
N GLU A 234 -24.72 -11.76 -0.41
CA GLU A 234 -25.93 -12.46 -0.84
C GLU A 234 -26.07 -12.39 -2.36
N ALA A 235 -25.84 -11.23 -2.95
CA ALA A 235 -25.87 -11.05 -4.40
C ALA A 235 -24.80 -11.90 -5.10
N SER A 236 -23.57 -11.93 -4.59
CA SER A 236 -22.47 -12.72 -5.16
C SER A 236 -22.70 -14.22 -5.00
N SER A 237 -23.18 -14.66 -3.84
CA SER A 237 -23.51 -16.06 -3.57
C SER A 237 -24.57 -16.57 -4.51
N ALA A 238 -25.62 -15.78 -4.76
CA ALA A 238 -26.69 -16.13 -5.69
C ALA A 238 -26.18 -16.23 -7.15
N THR A 239 -25.22 -15.42 -7.54
CA THR A 239 -24.66 -15.41 -8.90
C THR A 239 -23.66 -16.54 -9.12
N LEU A 240 -22.87 -16.88 -8.13
CA LEU A 240 -21.79 -17.85 -8.22
C LEU A 240 -22.24 -19.29 -7.95
N ASP A 241 -23.35 -19.48 -7.22
CA ASP A 241 -23.87 -20.81 -6.89
C ASP A 241 -24.66 -21.47 -8.03
N GLN A 242 -25.02 -20.75 -9.08
CA GLN A 242 -25.87 -21.32 -10.18
C GLN A 242 -25.15 -22.39 -10.99
N ASP A 243 -23.82 -22.37 -11.06
CA ASP A 243 -23.03 -23.36 -11.77
C ASP A 243 -22.19 -24.27 -10.87
N GLY A 244 -22.12 -23.97 -9.58
CA GLY A 244 -21.35 -24.72 -8.58
C GLY A 244 -19.83 -24.63 -8.71
N LYS A 245 -19.34 -23.75 -9.59
CA LYS A 245 -17.89 -23.69 -9.92
C LYS A 245 -17.11 -22.61 -9.19
N HIS A 246 -17.73 -21.51 -8.79
CA HIS A 246 -17.01 -20.31 -8.41
C HIS A 246 -17.56 -19.68 -7.11
N LYS A 247 -17.43 -20.40 -5.99
CA LYS A 247 -17.78 -19.85 -4.68
C LYS A 247 -16.64 -18.99 -4.13
N LEU A 248 -16.48 -17.77 -4.63
CA LEU A 248 -15.41 -16.89 -4.16
C LEU A 248 -15.84 -16.02 -2.98
N GLY A 249 -17.14 -15.91 -2.68
CA GLY A 249 -17.66 -15.19 -1.51
C GLY A 249 -17.54 -13.67 -1.63
N VAL A 250 -17.47 -13.14 -2.85
CA VAL A 250 -17.35 -11.71 -3.14
C VAL A 250 -18.37 -11.29 -4.19
N SER A 251 -18.73 -10.00 -4.24
CA SER A 251 -19.58 -9.47 -5.31
C SER A 251 -18.90 -9.62 -6.67
N ALA A 252 -19.68 -9.63 -7.75
CA ALA A 252 -19.11 -9.74 -9.10
C ALA A 252 -18.25 -8.51 -9.45
N ALA A 253 -18.65 -7.33 -9.01
CA ALA A 253 -17.91 -6.07 -9.24
C ALA A 253 -16.61 -6.05 -8.46
N ASP A 254 -16.65 -6.25 -7.14
CA ASP A 254 -15.47 -6.27 -6.29
C ASP A 254 -14.53 -7.40 -6.64
N GLY A 255 -15.11 -8.60 -6.88
CA GLY A 255 -14.33 -9.73 -7.35
C GLY A 255 -13.57 -9.42 -8.65
N PHE A 256 -14.21 -8.74 -9.60
CA PHE A 256 -13.55 -8.35 -10.85
C PHE A 256 -12.48 -7.27 -10.61
N ASN A 257 -12.72 -6.30 -9.74
CA ASN A 257 -11.73 -5.31 -9.31
C ASN A 257 -10.51 -6.00 -8.68
N GLY A 258 -10.71 -6.91 -7.74
CA GLY A 258 -9.64 -7.68 -7.13
C GLY A 258 -8.83 -8.50 -8.13
N MET A 259 -9.51 -9.10 -9.13
CA MET A 259 -8.86 -9.82 -10.23
C MET A 259 -7.99 -8.87 -11.09
N MET A 260 -8.52 -7.70 -11.44
CA MET A 260 -7.79 -6.70 -12.22
C MET A 260 -6.58 -6.16 -11.46
N LEU A 261 -6.67 -5.90 -10.17
CA LEU A 261 -5.54 -5.48 -9.33
C LEU A 261 -4.47 -6.57 -9.23
N THR A 262 -4.88 -7.83 -9.15
CA THR A 262 -3.96 -8.96 -9.19
C THR A 262 -3.22 -9.05 -10.53
N GLU A 263 -3.92 -8.88 -11.64
CA GLU A 263 -3.33 -8.85 -12.99
C GLU A 263 -2.32 -7.70 -13.14
N GLN A 264 -2.64 -6.52 -12.63
CA GLN A 264 -1.73 -5.37 -12.61
C GLN A 264 -0.48 -5.64 -11.77
N SER A 265 -0.66 -6.26 -10.62
CA SER A 265 0.44 -6.67 -9.76
C SER A 265 1.38 -7.63 -10.48
N ILE A 266 0.84 -8.65 -11.14
CA ILE A 266 1.64 -9.61 -11.92
C ILE A 266 2.39 -8.92 -13.06
N ASP A 267 1.77 -7.95 -13.74
CA ASP A 267 2.43 -7.18 -14.80
C ASP A 267 3.60 -6.36 -14.25
N LYS A 268 3.44 -5.74 -13.07
CA LYS A 268 4.54 -5.02 -12.40
C LYS A 268 5.67 -5.96 -11.97
N LEU A 269 5.33 -7.13 -11.43
CA LEU A 269 6.33 -8.16 -11.12
C LEU A 269 7.11 -8.60 -12.37
N ALA A 270 6.42 -8.78 -13.50
CA ALA A 270 7.04 -9.15 -14.75
C ALA A 270 7.98 -8.05 -15.30
N ILE A 271 7.60 -6.78 -15.19
CA ILE A 271 8.46 -5.64 -15.55
C ILE A 271 9.70 -5.58 -14.65
N LEU A 272 9.53 -5.71 -13.34
CA LEU A 272 10.64 -5.74 -12.40
C LEU A 272 11.63 -6.85 -12.76
N GLN A 273 11.13 -8.08 -12.97
CA GLN A 273 11.98 -9.23 -13.25
C GLN A 273 12.63 -9.17 -14.64
N GLY A 274 11.90 -8.72 -15.64
CA GLY A 274 12.34 -8.80 -17.04
C GLY A 274 13.09 -7.58 -17.56
N GLN A 275 12.84 -6.40 -16.99
CA GLN A 275 13.34 -5.15 -17.56
C GLN A 275 14.15 -4.28 -16.61
N LEU A 276 13.87 -4.29 -15.31
CA LEU A 276 14.46 -3.34 -14.36
C LEU A 276 15.63 -3.90 -13.55
N GLY A 277 15.90 -5.21 -13.61
CA GLY A 277 17.10 -5.78 -13.00
C GLY A 277 18.37 -5.19 -13.63
N TYR A 278 19.26 -4.65 -12.80
CA TYR A 278 20.50 -3.98 -13.25
C TYR A 278 21.73 -4.69 -12.69
N ASP A 279 22.67 -5.03 -13.53
CA ASP A 279 23.91 -5.75 -13.19
C ASP A 279 25.11 -4.82 -12.93
N GLY A 280 24.87 -3.53 -12.85
CA GLY A 280 25.90 -2.50 -12.76
C GLY A 280 26.37 -1.97 -14.11
N LYS A 281 25.85 -2.51 -15.22
CA LYS A 281 26.19 -2.09 -16.60
C LYS A 281 24.94 -1.89 -17.46
N GLN A 282 23.98 -2.80 -17.39
CA GLN A 282 22.78 -2.76 -18.21
C GLN A 282 21.54 -3.24 -17.45
N LEU A 283 20.38 -2.74 -17.87
CA LEU A 283 19.07 -3.22 -17.45
C LEU A 283 18.71 -4.55 -18.13
N GLY A 284 17.72 -5.26 -17.57
CA GLY A 284 17.26 -6.55 -18.10
C GLY A 284 18.10 -7.74 -17.65
N ALA A 285 18.91 -7.58 -16.60
CA ALA A 285 19.63 -8.69 -16.00
C ALA A 285 18.66 -9.73 -15.41
N ALA A 286 18.90 -11.01 -15.73
CA ALA A 286 17.99 -12.09 -15.35
C ALA A 286 18.00 -12.35 -13.84
N ILE A 287 16.83 -12.24 -13.21
CA ILE A 287 16.59 -12.57 -11.80
C ILE A 287 16.07 -14.00 -11.75
N THR A 288 16.80 -14.89 -11.06
CA THR A 288 16.50 -16.33 -11.02
C THR A 288 16.46 -16.84 -9.56
N PRO A 289 15.87 -18.00 -9.30
CA PRO A 289 15.90 -18.63 -7.97
C PRO A 289 17.32 -18.85 -7.44
N GLN A 290 18.30 -19.03 -8.33
CA GLN A 290 19.70 -19.26 -8.00
C GLN A 290 20.49 -17.96 -7.83
N TYR A 291 19.81 -16.81 -7.80
CA TYR A 291 20.50 -15.54 -7.57
C TYR A 291 21.38 -15.58 -6.31
N ASP A 292 22.64 -15.26 -6.53
CA ASP A 292 23.67 -15.24 -5.49
C ASP A 292 24.50 -13.96 -5.68
N PRO A 293 24.36 -12.96 -4.81
CA PRO A 293 25.07 -11.69 -4.95
C PRO A 293 26.60 -11.84 -4.87
N ALA A 294 27.12 -12.93 -4.32
CA ALA A 294 28.54 -13.22 -4.32
C ALA A 294 29.10 -13.54 -5.72
N LYS A 295 28.24 -13.95 -6.65
CA LYS A 295 28.60 -14.22 -8.06
C LYS A 295 28.40 -13.04 -8.98
N GLY A 296 27.71 -12.02 -8.50
CA GLY A 296 27.39 -10.80 -9.22
C GLY A 296 26.10 -10.19 -8.67
N VAL A 297 26.14 -8.89 -8.42
CA VAL A 297 25.01 -8.18 -7.89
C VAL A 297 24.04 -7.82 -9.02
N ILE A 298 22.76 -8.14 -8.82
CA ILE A 298 21.65 -7.61 -9.62
C ILE A 298 20.73 -6.87 -8.64
N TYR A 299 20.37 -5.64 -8.96
CA TYR A 299 19.54 -4.79 -8.11
C TYR A 299 18.68 -3.84 -8.94
N PHE A 300 17.79 -3.12 -8.31
CA PHE A 300 17.02 -2.07 -8.99
C PHE A 300 17.71 -0.72 -8.75
N PRO A 301 18.10 -0.01 -9.82
CA PRO A 301 18.75 1.30 -9.69
C PRO A 301 17.75 2.34 -9.18
N HIS A 302 18.24 3.31 -8.42
CA HIS A 302 17.39 4.31 -7.78
C HIS A 302 16.52 5.10 -8.77
N GLN A 303 17.05 5.43 -9.94
CA GLN A 303 16.27 6.16 -10.95
C GLN A 303 16.54 5.64 -12.36
N VAL A 304 15.47 5.34 -13.07
CA VAL A 304 15.47 4.95 -14.47
C VAL A 304 14.58 5.91 -15.26
N LYS A 305 15.17 6.64 -16.19
CA LYS A 305 14.43 7.55 -17.08
C LYS A 305 13.72 6.76 -18.17
N VAL A 306 12.45 7.06 -18.37
CA VAL A 306 11.65 6.53 -19.45
C VAL A 306 11.57 7.53 -20.59
N THR A 307 11.87 7.06 -21.80
CA THR A 307 11.44 7.74 -23.04
C THR A 307 10.20 7.02 -23.54
N GLU A 308 9.07 7.71 -23.50
CA GLU A 308 7.80 7.14 -23.96
C GLU A 308 7.72 7.07 -25.48
N THR A 309 7.00 6.07 -25.96
CA THR A 309 6.44 6.04 -27.31
C THR A 309 4.92 6.11 -27.18
N ALA A 310 4.27 6.82 -28.11
CA ALA A 310 2.82 6.84 -28.17
C ALA A 310 2.32 5.69 -29.06
N LYS A 311 1.29 4.99 -28.59
CA LYS A 311 0.57 4.00 -29.37
C LYS A 311 -0.91 4.13 -29.00
N HIS A 312 -1.77 4.31 -30.01
CA HIS A 312 -3.19 4.59 -29.77
C HIS A 312 -3.42 5.76 -28.77
N ASP A 313 -2.63 6.82 -28.89
CA ASP A 313 -2.64 8.00 -28.03
C ASP A 313 -2.30 7.74 -26.55
N VAL A 314 -1.78 6.55 -26.24
CA VAL A 314 -1.39 6.16 -24.90
C VAL A 314 0.14 6.02 -24.82
N GLY A 315 0.76 6.63 -23.80
CA GLY A 315 2.19 6.50 -23.60
C GLY A 315 2.59 5.08 -23.21
N ALA A 316 3.69 4.62 -23.77
CA ALA A 316 4.26 3.31 -23.53
C ALA A 316 5.77 3.39 -23.28
N ILE A 317 6.35 2.38 -22.67
CA ILE A 317 7.80 2.30 -22.52
C ILE A 317 8.44 2.14 -23.89
N GLY A 318 9.21 3.14 -24.31
CA GLY A 318 10.03 3.07 -25.53
C GLY A 318 11.49 2.75 -25.21
N LYS A 319 12.08 3.49 -24.26
CA LYS A 319 13.48 3.31 -23.84
C LYS A 319 13.62 3.54 -22.34
N LEU A 320 14.50 2.77 -21.73
CA LEU A 320 14.89 2.89 -20.33
C LEU A 320 16.38 3.25 -20.23
N ASP A 321 16.69 4.34 -19.51
CA ASP A 321 18.06 4.80 -19.28
C ASP A 321 18.30 4.94 -17.77
N VAL A 322 19.31 4.27 -17.23
CA VAL A 322 19.69 4.45 -15.83
C VAL A 322 20.31 5.84 -15.65
N VAL A 323 19.74 6.66 -14.77
CA VAL A 323 20.23 8.00 -14.47
C VAL A 323 20.83 8.11 -13.07
N ASP A 324 20.37 7.27 -12.13
CA ASP A 324 21.03 7.05 -10.84
C ASP A 324 21.14 5.55 -10.58
N ALA A 325 22.37 5.05 -10.63
CA ALA A 325 22.70 3.64 -10.45
C ALA A 325 22.93 3.24 -8.98
N SER A 326 22.67 4.11 -8.02
CA SER A 326 22.75 3.75 -6.61
C SER A 326 21.63 2.77 -6.22
N ALA A 327 21.89 1.90 -5.25
CA ALA A 327 20.84 1.18 -4.52
C ALA A 327 20.54 1.95 -3.23
N GLN A 328 19.29 2.25 -2.98
CA GLN A 328 18.85 2.95 -1.78
C GLN A 328 18.11 1.99 -0.85
N LEU A 329 18.32 2.11 0.44
CA LEU A 329 17.64 1.29 1.43
C LEU A 329 16.12 1.47 1.35
N ARG A 330 15.68 2.72 1.13
CA ARG A 330 14.26 3.06 0.95
C ARG A 330 13.64 2.29 -0.21
N ASP A 331 14.28 2.27 -1.35
CA ASP A 331 13.82 1.51 -2.52
C ASP A 331 13.70 0.01 -2.21
N SER A 332 14.66 -0.50 -1.44
CA SER A 332 14.71 -1.92 -1.10
C SER A 332 13.60 -2.35 -0.15
N TRP A 333 13.33 -1.58 0.94
CA TRP A 333 12.26 -1.98 1.85
C TRP A 333 10.87 -1.67 1.29
N MET A 334 10.71 -0.60 0.48
CA MET A 334 9.46 -0.28 -0.23
C MET A 334 9.09 -1.36 -1.25
N LEU A 335 10.05 -2.06 -1.84
CA LEU A 335 9.79 -3.22 -2.68
C LEU A 335 9.63 -4.51 -1.89
N LEU A 336 10.42 -4.73 -0.83
CA LEU A 336 10.38 -5.99 -0.08
C LEU A 336 9.01 -6.23 0.55
N TRP A 337 8.37 -5.18 1.04
CA TRP A 337 7.04 -5.29 1.66
C TRP A 337 5.99 -5.83 0.67
N PRO A 338 5.65 -5.15 -0.44
CA PRO A 338 4.64 -5.66 -1.36
C PRO A 338 5.00 -6.98 -2.04
N LEU A 339 6.28 -7.22 -2.30
CA LEU A 339 6.74 -8.51 -2.85
C LEU A 339 6.50 -9.65 -1.86
N SER A 340 6.63 -9.38 -0.57
CA SER A 340 6.37 -10.36 0.49
C SER A 340 4.87 -10.60 0.69
N GLU A 341 4.05 -9.54 0.61
CA GLU A 341 2.58 -9.64 0.64
C GLU A 341 2.09 -10.45 -0.57
N PHE A 342 2.56 -10.13 -1.76
CA PHE A 342 2.17 -10.87 -2.97
C PHE A 342 2.67 -12.32 -2.95
N PHE A 343 3.86 -12.56 -2.40
CA PHE A 343 4.36 -13.93 -2.20
C PHE A 343 3.42 -14.73 -1.29
N ALA A 344 3.00 -14.16 -0.16
CA ALA A 344 2.07 -14.81 0.75
C ALA A 344 0.68 -15.02 0.12
N TYR A 345 0.19 -14.04 -0.62
CA TYR A 345 -1.07 -14.07 -1.35
C TYR A 345 -1.11 -15.18 -2.42
N SER A 346 0.00 -15.37 -3.13
CA SER A 346 0.16 -16.37 -4.18
C SER A 346 0.77 -17.70 -3.69
N ASP A 347 0.97 -17.88 -2.38
CA ASP A 347 1.71 -19.00 -1.81
C ASP A 347 0.94 -20.32 -1.96
N GLN A 348 1.49 -21.21 -2.77
CA GLN A 348 0.93 -22.53 -3.08
C GLN A 348 1.55 -23.66 -2.23
N ARG A 349 2.39 -23.33 -1.26
CA ARG A 349 2.96 -24.34 -0.39
C ARG A 349 1.88 -24.95 0.51
N SER A 350 1.89 -26.27 0.65
CA SER A 350 0.88 -26.98 1.47
C SER A 350 0.90 -26.58 2.96
N ALA A 351 1.98 -25.98 3.42
CA ALA A 351 2.09 -25.46 4.78
C ALA A 351 1.36 -24.12 4.98
N ASN A 352 1.01 -23.42 3.92
CA ASN A 352 0.21 -22.21 4.01
C ASN A 352 -1.27 -22.58 4.22
N SER A 353 -1.77 -22.43 5.45
CA SER A 353 -3.17 -22.68 5.78
C SER A 353 -4.12 -21.57 5.33
N ASN A 354 -3.57 -20.40 4.94
CA ASN A 354 -4.33 -19.23 4.51
C ASN A 354 -4.17 -18.97 3.00
N GLN A 355 -4.10 -20.03 2.20
CA GLN A 355 -4.10 -19.89 0.76
C GLN A 355 -5.37 -19.18 0.30
N ASN A 356 -5.21 -18.17 -0.57
CA ASN A 356 -6.36 -17.47 -1.14
C ASN A 356 -7.04 -18.34 -2.22
N PRO A 357 -8.27 -18.81 -1.99
CA PRO A 357 -8.96 -19.69 -2.95
C PRO A 357 -9.24 -19.02 -4.29
N ALA A 358 -9.55 -17.72 -4.29
CA ALA A 358 -9.83 -16.97 -5.51
C ALA A 358 -8.58 -16.84 -6.37
N PHE A 359 -7.44 -16.53 -5.76
CA PHE A 359 -6.17 -16.51 -6.47
C PHE A 359 -5.87 -17.86 -7.15
N HIS A 360 -5.99 -18.96 -6.43
CA HIS A 360 -5.70 -20.29 -6.96
C HIS A 360 -6.69 -20.71 -8.06
N ALA A 361 -7.94 -20.36 -7.93
CA ALA A 361 -8.95 -20.70 -8.93
C ALA A 361 -8.69 -20.06 -10.30
N VAL A 362 -8.06 -18.88 -10.32
CA VAL A 362 -7.90 -18.08 -11.54
C VAL A 362 -6.44 -18.04 -11.99
N PHE A 363 -5.51 -17.70 -11.11
CA PHE A 363 -4.14 -17.34 -11.49
C PHE A 363 -3.15 -18.51 -11.50
N ASP A 364 -3.59 -19.72 -11.18
CA ASP A 364 -2.79 -20.94 -11.18
C ASP A 364 -3.25 -21.92 -12.28
N GLY A 365 -2.97 -21.59 -13.52
CA GLY A 365 -3.35 -22.39 -14.69
C GLY A 365 -3.89 -21.54 -15.84
N GLN A 366 -4.35 -22.19 -16.89
CA GLN A 366 -4.77 -21.48 -18.09
C GLN A 366 -5.92 -20.49 -17.83
N PRO A 367 -5.86 -19.25 -18.36
CA PRO A 367 -4.86 -18.73 -19.29
C PRO A 367 -3.58 -18.18 -18.63
N PHE A 368 -3.46 -18.27 -17.33
CA PHE A 368 -2.27 -17.90 -16.58
C PHE A 368 -1.26 -19.05 -16.51
N ALA A 369 0.00 -18.73 -16.25
CA ALA A 369 1.00 -19.76 -16.05
C ALA A 369 0.86 -20.39 -14.67
N ALA A 370 0.80 -21.72 -14.61
CA ALA A 370 0.80 -22.44 -13.35
C ALA A 370 2.19 -22.47 -12.70
N ALA A 371 2.23 -22.42 -11.36
CA ALA A 371 3.48 -22.56 -10.63
C ALA A 371 4.08 -23.96 -10.83
N PRO A 372 5.42 -24.06 -11.05
CA PRO A 372 6.08 -25.35 -11.13
C PRO A 372 5.90 -26.15 -9.83
N VAL A 373 5.69 -27.46 -9.94
CA VAL A 373 5.52 -28.37 -8.79
C VAL A 373 6.67 -28.27 -7.78
N ALA A 374 7.90 -28.02 -8.25
CA ALA A 374 9.05 -27.80 -7.39
C ALA A 374 8.87 -26.60 -6.46
N ASN A 375 8.17 -25.54 -6.89
CA ASN A 375 7.89 -24.36 -6.06
C ASN A 375 6.80 -24.64 -5.03
N GLN A 376 5.88 -25.54 -5.33
CA GLN A 376 4.80 -25.94 -4.43
C GLN A 376 5.25 -26.88 -3.29
N SER A 377 6.42 -27.49 -3.43
CA SER A 377 6.90 -28.52 -2.49
C SER A 377 7.31 -28.00 -1.11
N GLY A 378 7.38 -26.69 -0.92
CA GLY A 378 7.92 -26.08 0.30
C GLY A 378 9.45 -26.06 0.39
N ASP A 379 10.15 -26.75 -0.49
CA ASP A 379 11.61 -26.73 -0.58
C ASP A 379 12.05 -25.68 -1.60
N LEU A 380 12.08 -24.42 -1.18
CA LEU A 380 12.45 -23.30 -2.04
C LEU A 380 13.88 -23.40 -2.60
N SER A 381 14.73 -24.28 -2.04
CA SER A 381 16.06 -24.52 -2.59
C SER A 381 16.04 -25.22 -3.94
N LYS A 382 14.93 -25.86 -4.26
CA LYS A 382 14.67 -26.53 -5.55
C LYS A 382 13.78 -25.68 -6.48
N ALA A 383 13.42 -24.47 -6.07
CA ALA A 383 12.59 -23.59 -6.88
C ALA A 383 13.16 -23.39 -8.28
N SER A 384 12.28 -23.40 -9.26
CA SER A 384 12.62 -23.16 -10.66
C SER A 384 12.10 -21.78 -11.10
N ALA A 385 12.78 -21.18 -12.07
CA ALA A 385 12.28 -19.97 -12.70
C ALA A 385 10.98 -20.28 -13.48
N GLY A 386 9.96 -19.48 -13.27
CA GLY A 386 8.67 -19.53 -13.95
C GLY A 386 8.18 -18.11 -14.23
N GLN A 387 7.20 -18.01 -15.11
CA GLN A 387 6.50 -16.76 -15.41
C GLN A 387 5.16 -16.69 -14.68
N ASP A 388 4.90 -17.65 -13.80
CA ASP A 388 3.75 -17.65 -12.91
C ASP A 388 3.95 -16.64 -11.77
N ALA A 389 2.84 -16.18 -11.22
CA ALA A 389 2.82 -15.15 -10.20
C ALA A 389 3.62 -15.52 -8.95
N PHE A 390 3.51 -16.77 -8.50
CA PHE A 390 4.23 -17.26 -7.32
C PHE A 390 5.76 -17.25 -7.53
N SER A 391 6.23 -17.77 -8.69
CA SER A 391 7.66 -17.77 -9.00
C SER A 391 8.23 -16.35 -9.15
N LEU A 392 7.48 -15.44 -9.75
CA LEU A 392 7.87 -14.02 -9.86
C LEU A 392 8.07 -13.42 -8.47
N ALA A 393 7.08 -13.55 -7.59
CA ALA A 393 7.14 -13.01 -6.23
C ALA A 393 8.27 -13.64 -5.40
N LEU A 394 8.44 -14.96 -5.49
CA LEU A 394 9.51 -15.69 -4.83
C LEU A 394 10.90 -15.19 -5.23
N ASN A 395 11.14 -15.08 -6.54
CA ASN A 395 12.45 -14.70 -7.06
C ASN A 395 12.79 -13.26 -6.70
N LEU A 396 11.83 -12.35 -6.87
CA LEU A 396 12.00 -10.93 -6.61
C LEU A 396 12.19 -10.64 -5.11
N SER A 397 11.33 -11.21 -4.24
CA SER A 397 11.45 -11.00 -2.80
C SER A 397 12.76 -11.56 -2.25
N ASN A 398 13.18 -12.74 -2.70
CA ASN A 398 14.47 -13.31 -2.31
C ASN A 398 15.66 -12.50 -2.80
N MET A 399 15.62 -11.97 -4.02
CA MET A 399 16.66 -11.10 -4.56
C MET A 399 16.78 -9.82 -3.73
N VAL A 400 15.67 -9.13 -3.47
CA VAL A 400 15.65 -7.89 -2.68
C VAL A 400 16.13 -8.16 -1.26
N PHE A 401 15.70 -9.24 -0.62
CA PHE A 401 16.16 -9.61 0.73
C PHE A 401 17.67 -9.88 0.78
N LYS A 402 18.21 -10.67 -0.17
CA LYS A 402 19.66 -10.93 -0.26
C LYS A 402 20.45 -9.63 -0.50
N ASN A 403 19.88 -8.69 -1.25
CA ASN A 403 20.47 -7.38 -1.47
C ASN A 403 20.45 -6.50 -0.22
N LEU A 404 19.40 -6.55 0.60
CA LEU A 404 19.42 -5.88 1.90
C LEU A 404 20.62 -6.33 2.74
N ASP A 405 20.85 -7.65 2.82
CA ASP A 405 21.99 -8.20 3.57
C ASP A 405 23.35 -7.83 2.91
N THR A 406 23.44 -7.91 1.59
CA THR A 406 24.73 -7.75 0.88
C THR A 406 25.09 -6.28 0.61
N LEU A 407 24.12 -5.45 0.21
CA LEU A 407 24.37 -4.07 -0.22
C LEU A 407 24.27 -3.10 0.95
N HIS A 408 23.32 -3.31 1.84
CA HIS A 408 23.00 -2.35 2.90
C HIS A 408 23.49 -2.77 4.28
N PHE A 409 23.56 -4.07 4.60
CA PHE A 409 23.94 -4.48 5.93
C PHE A 409 25.45 -4.30 6.18
N ASN A 410 25.78 -3.37 7.07
CA ASN A 410 27.14 -3.16 7.56
C ASN A 410 27.38 -4.07 8.78
N SER A 411 28.09 -5.18 8.57
CA SER A 411 28.32 -6.20 9.60
C SER A 411 29.12 -5.70 10.79
N LYS A 412 30.00 -4.69 10.59
CA LYS A 412 30.80 -4.09 11.66
C LYS A 412 29.95 -3.23 12.58
N ALA A 413 29.03 -2.46 12.01
CA ALA A 413 28.12 -1.61 12.76
C ALA A 413 26.88 -2.36 13.24
N GLY A 414 26.52 -3.46 12.60
CA GLY A 414 25.32 -4.23 12.92
C GLY A 414 24.02 -3.57 12.45
N THR A 415 24.06 -2.81 11.36
CA THR A 415 22.91 -2.04 10.86
C THR A 415 22.87 -1.98 9.34
N LEU A 416 21.70 -1.68 8.80
CA LEU A 416 21.49 -1.32 7.41
C LEU A 416 21.89 0.15 7.20
N VAL A 417 22.63 0.44 6.14
CA VAL A 417 23.00 1.79 5.72
C VAL A 417 22.17 2.24 4.53
N ASP A 418 21.98 3.54 4.39
CA ASP A 418 21.02 4.13 3.45
C ASP A 418 21.31 3.83 1.99
N SER A 419 22.57 3.66 1.60
CA SER A 419 22.94 3.55 0.19
C SER A 419 24.09 2.59 -0.08
N TRP A 420 24.11 2.10 -1.33
CA TRP A 420 25.22 1.38 -1.92
C TRP A 420 25.42 1.84 -3.35
N GLN A 421 26.67 2.00 -3.79
CA GLN A 421 27.00 2.37 -5.16
C GLN A 421 28.41 1.89 -5.53
N GLY A 422 28.54 1.26 -6.69
CA GLY A 422 29.83 0.87 -7.25
C GLY A 422 30.70 -0.02 -6.33
N GLY A 423 30.07 -0.93 -5.58
CA GLY A 423 30.73 -1.84 -4.66
C GLY A 423 31.03 -1.25 -3.26
N LYS A 424 30.52 -0.06 -2.97
CA LYS A 424 30.76 0.63 -1.69
C LYS A 424 29.46 0.95 -0.98
N GLN A 425 29.38 0.60 0.30
CA GLN A 425 28.31 1.02 1.19
C GLN A 425 28.46 2.50 1.57
N GLY A 426 27.33 3.19 1.68
CA GLY A 426 27.25 4.46 2.36
C GLY A 426 27.63 4.33 3.84
N GLN A 427 27.73 5.45 4.51
CA GLN A 427 28.08 5.48 5.94
C GLN A 427 26.97 6.11 6.80
N HIS A 428 25.88 6.50 6.21
CA HIS A 428 24.75 7.10 6.89
C HIS A 428 23.62 6.07 7.12
N VAL A 429 22.92 6.24 8.23
CA VAL A 429 21.74 5.47 8.62
C VAL A 429 20.64 6.47 8.97
N THR A 430 19.59 6.53 8.19
CA THR A 430 18.40 7.31 8.48
C THR A 430 17.48 6.50 9.38
N THR A 431 17.03 7.05 10.50
CA THR A 431 16.18 6.36 11.46
C THR A 431 14.86 5.91 10.84
N PHE A 432 14.28 6.74 9.97
CA PHE A 432 13.05 6.41 9.27
C PHE A 432 13.20 5.12 8.44
N ASP A 433 14.22 5.05 7.57
CA ASP A 433 14.43 3.89 6.70
C ASP A 433 14.88 2.65 7.49
N ALA A 434 15.71 2.84 8.51
CA ALA A 434 16.11 1.78 9.43
C ALA A 434 14.91 1.15 10.16
N ALA A 435 13.92 1.96 10.51
CA ALA A 435 12.70 1.52 11.19
C ALA A 435 11.70 0.84 10.23
N TYR A 436 11.45 1.42 9.06
CA TYR A 436 10.55 0.79 8.08
C TYR A 436 11.14 -0.48 7.47
N ALA A 437 12.47 -0.59 7.38
CA ALA A 437 13.11 -1.86 7.04
C ALA A 437 12.77 -2.99 8.03
N LEU A 438 12.54 -2.68 9.33
CA LEU A 438 12.07 -3.66 10.31
C LEU A 438 10.65 -4.16 9.97
N VAL A 439 9.78 -3.27 9.51
CA VAL A 439 8.42 -3.63 9.07
C VAL A 439 8.50 -4.60 7.88
N ALA A 440 9.22 -4.22 6.83
CA ALA A 440 9.37 -5.05 5.64
C ALA A 440 10.03 -6.42 5.94
N LEU A 441 11.05 -6.45 6.81
CA LEU A 441 11.71 -7.68 7.23
C LEU A 441 10.79 -8.59 8.06
N GLN A 442 9.95 -8.02 8.92
CA GLN A 442 8.97 -8.78 9.69
C GLN A 442 7.94 -9.44 8.76
N ILE A 443 7.43 -8.71 7.77
CA ILE A 443 6.48 -9.24 6.79
C ILE A 443 7.15 -10.30 5.91
N PHE A 444 8.36 -10.05 5.43
CA PHE A 444 9.13 -11.03 4.68
C PHE A 444 9.35 -12.33 5.48
N GLN A 445 9.73 -12.22 6.75
CA GLN A 445 9.91 -13.39 7.61
C GLN A 445 8.62 -14.20 7.73
N ARG A 446 7.48 -13.54 7.97
CA ARG A 446 6.18 -14.20 8.10
C ARG A 446 5.80 -14.91 6.79
N ALA A 447 5.90 -14.23 5.67
CA ALA A 447 5.60 -14.77 4.35
C ALA A 447 6.48 -16.00 4.04
N GLN A 448 7.80 -15.92 4.29
CA GLN A 448 8.71 -17.06 4.07
C GLN A 448 8.37 -18.27 4.96
N ASP A 449 7.95 -18.02 6.17
CA ASP A 449 7.59 -19.07 7.14
C ASP A 449 6.13 -19.54 7.03
N ALA A 450 5.42 -19.15 5.98
CA ALA A 450 4.00 -19.45 5.72
C ALA A 450 3.07 -19.00 6.86
N LEU A 451 3.37 -17.88 7.47
CA LEU A 451 2.54 -17.22 8.45
C LEU A 451 1.70 -16.13 7.77
N PRO A 452 0.49 -15.85 8.27
CA PRO A 452 -0.36 -14.78 7.73
C PRO A 452 0.32 -13.42 7.72
N VAL A 453 0.10 -12.66 6.66
CA VAL A 453 0.56 -11.27 6.49
C VAL A 453 -0.58 -10.38 5.99
N GLY A 454 -0.45 -9.08 6.17
CA GLY A 454 -1.41 -8.09 5.70
C GLY A 454 -2.83 -8.40 6.13
N TYR A 455 -3.75 -8.30 5.21
CA TYR A 455 -5.16 -8.66 5.40
C TYR A 455 -5.39 -10.16 5.68
N ALA A 456 -4.47 -11.02 5.24
CA ALA A 456 -4.51 -12.45 5.58
C ALA A 456 -4.05 -12.73 7.01
N ALA A 457 -3.79 -11.71 7.83
CA ALA A 457 -3.29 -11.85 9.20
C ALA A 457 -4.34 -12.31 10.21
N GLY A 458 -5.52 -12.73 9.77
CA GLY A 458 -6.47 -13.47 10.59
C GLY A 458 -5.85 -14.73 11.20
N ASP A 459 -6.59 -15.41 11.99
CA ASP A 459 -6.17 -16.45 12.90
C ASP A 459 -5.00 -17.35 12.47
N ASN A 460 -4.05 -17.42 13.31
CA ASN A 460 -2.83 -18.17 13.33
C ASN A 460 -2.99 -19.63 12.96
N GLY A 461 -2.86 -19.94 11.71
CA GLY A 461 -2.44 -21.27 11.33
C GLY A 461 -1.01 -21.48 11.87
N GLU A 462 -0.87 -22.28 12.88
CA GLU A 462 0.41 -22.46 13.60
C GLU A 462 1.46 -23.27 12.84
N LEU A 463 1.27 -23.56 11.58
CA LEU A 463 2.24 -24.27 10.76
C LEU A 463 3.33 -23.31 10.27
N ASN A 464 4.27 -23.08 11.15
CA ASN A 464 5.45 -22.27 10.93
C ASN A 464 6.56 -23.10 10.32
N LEU A 465 6.93 -22.84 9.07
CA LEU A 465 7.97 -23.58 8.37
C LEU A 465 9.39 -23.34 8.90
N LYS A 466 9.66 -22.22 9.54
CA LYS A 466 11.00 -21.80 10.01
C LYS A 466 12.08 -21.93 8.94
N THR A 467 11.83 -21.31 7.82
CA THR A 467 12.72 -21.35 6.67
C THR A 467 14.10 -20.74 6.95
N PRO A 468 15.15 -21.08 6.18
CA PRO A 468 16.44 -20.39 6.28
C PRO A 468 16.34 -18.90 6.07
N GLN A 469 15.49 -18.45 5.13
CA GLN A 469 15.24 -17.06 4.82
C GLN A 469 14.54 -16.33 5.98
N GLY A 470 13.51 -16.94 6.56
CA GLY A 470 12.83 -16.40 7.73
C GLY A 470 13.78 -16.26 8.93
N LYS A 471 14.63 -17.26 9.18
CA LYS A 471 15.66 -17.18 10.23
C LYS A 471 16.67 -16.07 9.97
N ALA A 472 17.13 -15.91 8.74
CA ALA A 472 18.06 -14.85 8.37
C ALA A 472 17.42 -13.46 8.55
N ALA A 473 16.16 -13.30 8.16
CA ALA A 473 15.40 -12.07 8.40
C ALA A 473 15.30 -11.73 9.89
N LEU A 474 14.98 -12.69 10.74
CA LEU A 474 14.95 -12.49 12.20
C LEU A 474 16.30 -12.04 12.78
N VAL A 475 17.40 -12.50 12.22
CA VAL A 475 18.75 -12.03 12.63
C VAL A 475 18.93 -10.56 12.27
N LEU A 476 18.54 -10.14 11.06
CA LEU A 476 18.60 -8.74 10.65
C LEU A 476 17.67 -7.87 11.49
N VAL A 477 16.44 -8.33 11.76
CA VAL A 477 15.48 -7.62 12.63
C VAL A 477 16.09 -7.32 13.99
N ARG A 478 16.69 -8.34 14.65
CA ARG A 478 17.32 -8.15 15.97
C ARG A 478 18.47 -7.13 15.91
N LYS A 479 19.36 -7.28 14.94
CA LYS A 479 20.52 -6.39 14.80
C LYS A 479 20.08 -4.94 14.53
N GLN A 480 19.15 -4.75 13.61
CA GLN A 480 18.65 -3.43 13.25
C GLN A 480 17.90 -2.76 14.41
N ALA A 481 17.03 -3.51 15.11
CA ALA A 481 16.32 -2.98 16.27
C ALA A 481 17.29 -2.64 17.43
N ASP A 482 18.28 -3.50 17.71
CA ASP A 482 19.31 -3.24 18.71
C ASP A 482 20.16 -2.02 18.35
N PHE A 483 20.44 -1.80 17.06
CA PHE A 483 21.14 -0.58 16.62
C PHE A 483 20.32 0.68 16.89
N ILE A 484 19.01 0.67 16.60
CA ILE A 484 18.14 1.80 16.93
C ILE A 484 18.18 2.10 18.42
N LEU A 485 18.04 1.09 19.27
CA LEU A 485 18.06 1.25 20.72
C LEU A 485 19.40 1.78 21.25
N ASN A 486 20.52 1.27 20.72
CA ASN A 486 21.82 1.52 21.29
C ASN A 486 22.55 2.74 20.69
N GLN A 487 22.19 3.14 19.46
CA GLN A 487 22.93 4.17 18.72
C GLN A 487 22.08 5.38 18.33
N LEU A 488 20.78 5.20 18.11
CA LEU A 488 19.88 6.27 17.66
C LEU A 488 19.03 6.84 18.80
N MET A 489 18.88 6.12 19.92
CA MET A 489 18.12 6.61 21.09
C MET A 489 18.91 7.66 21.86
N GLY A 490 18.34 8.83 22.01
CA GLY A 490 18.89 9.91 22.82
C GLY A 490 18.60 9.76 24.31
N LYS A 491 19.35 10.45 25.15
CA LYS A 491 19.16 10.44 26.64
C LYS A 491 17.81 11.01 27.07
N ASN A 492 17.15 11.78 26.22
CA ASN A 492 15.83 12.35 26.45
C ASN A 492 14.67 11.38 26.09
N GLY A 493 15.00 10.15 25.68
CA GLY A 493 14.03 9.13 25.28
C GLY A 493 13.49 9.28 23.86
N LEU A 494 14.01 10.23 23.06
CA LEU A 494 13.69 10.43 21.66
C LEU A 494 14.79 9.88 20.76
N VAL A 495 14.46 9.46 19.55
CA VAL A 495 15.46 9.04 18.56
C VAL A 495 15.98 10.23 17.77
N TYR A 496 17.24 10.17 17.37
CA TYR A 496 17.82 11.09 16.39
C TYR A 496 17.36 10.75 14.97
N ASP A 497 17.40 11.72 14.05
CA ASP A 497 16.98 11.51 12.65
C ASP A 497 17.87 10.52 11.91
N GLY A 498 19.11 10.40 12.35
CA GLY A 498 20.06 9.47 11.78
C GLY A 498 21.42 9.49 12.47
N LEU A 499 22.35 8.79 11.87
CA LEU A 499 23.73 8.67 12.33
C LEU A 499 24.67 8.40 11.16
N THR A 500 25.78 9.12 11.08
CA THR A 500 26.91 8.71 10.25
C THR A 500 27.81 7.76 11.03
N LEU A 501 28.05 6.55 10.51
CA LEU A 501 28.82 5.50 11.18
C LEU A 501 30.21 5.99 11.59
N GLY A 502 30.56 5.78 12.85
CA GLY A 502 31.81 6.30 13.44
C GLY A 502 31.78 7.78 13.82
N GLY A 503 30.66 8.47 13.55
CA GLY A 503 30.42 9.86 13.91
C GLY A 503 29.48 10.02 15.11
N LYS A 504 28.92 11.22 15.23
CA LYS A 504 27.85 11.52 16.19
C LYS A 504 26.49 11.36 15.51
N PRO A 505 25.44 11.09 16.29
CA PRO A 505 24.07 11.19 15.79
C PRO A 505 23.78 12.58 15.20
N ASP A 506 22.89 12.62 14.24
CA ASP A 506 22.39 13.86 13.66
C ASP A 506 21.73 14.73 14.74
N ALA A 507 21.75 16.04 14.54
CA ALA A 507 21.22 16.93 15.56
C ALA A 507 19.68 16.93 15.64
N GLY A 508 19.00 16.47 14.57
CA GLY A 508 17.55 16.45 14.47
C GLY A 508 16.90 15.29 15.25
N GLN A 509 15.71 15.54 15.71
CA GLN A 509 14.80 14.57 16.32
C GLN A 509 13.40 14.87 15.79
N SER A 510 13.15 14.58 14.51
CA SER A 510 11.90 14.90 13.81
C SER A 510 10.73 14.03 14.25
N VAL A 511 9.52 14.47 13.96
CA VAL A 511 8.29 13.74 14.29
C VAL A 511 8.23 12.41 13.54
N ASP A 512 8.56 12.42 12.26
CA ASP A 512 8.55 11.22 11.41
C ASP A 512 9.55 10.16 11.88
N ALA A 513 10.75 10.55 12.30
CA ALA A 513 11.72 9.62 12.88
C ALA A 513 11.20 8.93 14.15
N GLN A 514 10.52 9.70 15.03
CA GLN A 514 9.95 9.13 16.26
C GLN A 514 8.89 8.08 15.95
N PHE A 515 7.90 8.44 15.15
CA PHE A 515 6.80 7.53 14.83
C PHE A 515 7.23 6.35 13.98
N ALA A 516 8.14 6.54 13.03
CA ALA A 516 8.76 5.44 12.31
C ALA A 516 9.47 4.46 13.25
N ALA A 517 10.23 4.96 14.23
CA ALA A 517 10.90 4.11 15.22
C ALA A 517 9.89 3.38 16.13
N VAL A 518 8.79 4.01 16.53
CA VAL A 518 7.68 3.34 17.26
C VAL A 518 7.14 2.19 16.42
N ARG A 519 6.84 2.44 15.12
CA ARG A 519 6.33 1.44 14.17
C ARG A 519 7.31 0.28 13.99
N GLY A 520 8.59 0.58 13.75
CA GLY A 520 9.64 -0.41 13.51
C GLY A 520 9.95 -1.26 14.73
N LEU A 521 10.05 -0.66 15.92
CA LEU A 521 10.27 -1.40 17.18
C LEU A 521 9.07 -2.28 17.54
N SER A 522 7.84 -1.85 17.25
CA SER A 522 6.65 -2.68 17.36
C SER A 522 6.73 -3.90 16.43
N ALA A 523 7.15 -3.71 15.17
CA ALA A 523 7.37 -4.80 14.23
C ALA A 523 8.46 -5.77 14.71
N ALA A 524 9.55 -5.25 15.28
CA ALA A 524 10.60 -6.08 15.88
C ALA A 524 10.09 -6.90 17.06
N PHE A 525 9.22 -6.33 17.90
CA PHE A 525 8.56 -7.09 18.98
C PHE A 525 7.68 -8.21 18.41
N LEU A 526 6.84 -7.92 17.42
CA LEU A 526 5.97 -8.92 16.79
C LEU A 526 6.78 -10.07 16.17
N ALA A 527 7.87 -9.74 15.48
CA ALA A 527 8.73 -10.73 14.84
C ALA A 527 9.49 -11.62 15.83
N THR A 528 9.95 -11.03 16.93
CA THR A 528 10.93 -11.71 17.83
C THR A 528 10.36 -12.13 19.16
N GLN A 529 9.19 -11.62 19.55
CA GLN A 529 8.56 -11.75 20.87
C GLN A 529 9.46 -11.25 22.02
N ASP A 530 10.49 -10.44 21.70
CA ASP A 530 11.38 -9.88 22.72
C ASP A 530 10.77 -8.58 23.28
N THR A 531 10.33 -8.65 24.52
CA THR A 531 9.61 -7.57 25.20
C THR A 531 10.42 -6.28 25.37
N LYS A 532 11.78 -6.34 25.23
CA LYS A 532 12.60 -5.12 25.26
C LYS A 532 12.20 -4.14 24.16
N TYR A 533 11.83 -4.64 22.95
CA TYR A 533 11.40 -3.79 21.84
C TYR A 533 10.04 -3.16 22.11
N ARG A 534 9.10 -3.92 22.68
CA ARG A 534 7.81 -3.37 23.11
C ARG A 534 8.00 -2.28 24.15
N THR A 535 8.82 -2.54 25.17
CA THR A 535 9.10 -1.58 26.23
C THR A 535 9.70 -0.29 25.68
N ALA A 536 10.72 -0.41 24.81
CA ALA A 536 11.35 0.75 24.19
C ALA A 536 10.38 1.55 23.30
N ALA A 537 9.56 0.86 22.50
CA ALA A 537 8.53 1.52 21.68
C ALA A 537 7.51 2.29 22.51
N ARG A 538 7.07 1.73 23.65
CA ARG A 538 6.18 2.40 24.60
C ARG A 538 6.81 3.66 25.20
N GLU A 539 8.06 3.54 25.68
CA GLU A 539 8.79 4.66 26.25
C GLU A 539 9.03 5.76 25.23
N LEU A 540 9.39 5.40 24.00
CA LEU A 540 9.56 6.33 22.89
C LEU A 540 8.25 7.06 22.56
N PHE A 541 7.12 6.34 22.45
CA PHE A 541 5.83 6.96 22.19
C PHE A 541 5.44 7.95 23.29
N ILE A 542 5.59 7.57 24.55
CA ILE A 542 5.30 8.43 25.72
C ILE A 542 6.20 9.69 25.70
N ALA A 543 7.48 9.52 25.40
CA ALA A 543 8.41 10.64 25.30
C ALA A 543 8.05 11.58 24.14
N THR A 544 7.67 11.02 22.99
CA THR A 544 7.24 11.76 21.81
C THR A 544 5.95 12.54 22.05
N ASP A 545 4.93 11.91 22.61
CA ASP A 545 3.66 12.57 22.92
C ASP A 545 3.88 13.71 23.92
N LYS A 546 4.67 13.47 24.96
CA LYS A 546 5.01 14.49 25.97
C LYS A 546 5.80 15.67 25.39
N ALA A 547 6.75 15.40 24.50
CA ALA A 547 7.66 16.42 23.99
C ALA A 547 7.06 17.26 22.86
N TYR A 548 6.25 16.65 22.00
CA TYR A 548 5.87 17.25 20.73
C TYR A 548 4.37 17.46 20.54
N PHE A 549 3.49 16.76 21.29
CA PHE A 549 2.08 16.96 21.09
C PHE A 549 1.64 18.38 21.47
N ASN A 550 1.14 19.09 20.47
CA ASN A 550 0.60 20.44 20.65
C ASN A 550 -0.93 20.39 20.63
N ALA A 551 -1.54 20.59 21.79
CA ALA A 551 -2.99 20.49 21.95
C ALA A 551 -3.77 21.56 21.15
N LYS A 552 -3.15 22.70 20.79
CA LYS A 552 -3.80 23.72 19.96
C LYS A 552 -3.82 23.31 18.49
N ALA A 553 -2.73 22.71 18.03
CA ALA A 553 -2.64 22.21 16.67
C ALA A 553 -3.29 20.82 16.50
N GLY A 554 -3.56 20.10 17.59
CA GLY A 554 -4.09 18.75 17.56
C GLY A 554 -3.11 17.72 16.99
N THR A 555 -1.83 18.04 16.88
CA THR A 555 -0.79 17.20 16.26
C THR A 555 0.57 17.42 16.93
N TRP A 556 1.60 16.70 16.48
CA TRP A 556 2.95 16.76 17.04
C TRP A 556 3.82 17.77 16.30
N LEU A 557 4.37 18.74 17.02
CA LEU A 557 5.22 19.79 16.47
C LEU A 557 6.54 19.87 17.23
N VAL A 558 7.63 20.02 16.51
CA VAL A 558 8.92 20.40 17.11
C VAL A 558 8.91 21.93 17.25
N GLY A 559 8.50 22.41 18.43
CA GLY A 559 8.26 23.84 18.69
C GLY A 559 6.84 24.26 18.32
N LYS A 560 6.69 25.40 17.62
CA LYS A 560 5.37 25.98 17.26
C LYS A 560 4.91 25.69 15.85
N GLN A 561 5.77 25.13 15.04
CA GLN A 561 5.52 24.75 13.65
C GLN A 561 6.37 23.58 13.26
N GLY A 562 5.90 22.77 12.31
CA GLY A 562 6.60 21.63 11.74
C GLY A 562 6.44 21.59 10.22
N GLU A 563 7.37 20.96 9.56
CA GLU A 563 7.27 20.60 8.16
C GLU A 563 6.79 19.17 8.07
N TYR A 564 5.71 18.93 7.34
CA TYR A 564 5.11 17.64 7.14
C TYR A 564 5.18 17.25 5.66
N THR A 565 5.48 16.00 5.43
CA THR A 565 5.44 15.35 4.12
C THR A 565 4.52 14.13 4.20
N PRO A 566 4.15 13.49 3.10
CA PRO A 566 3.43 12.22 3.16
C PRO A 566 4.18 11.13 3.95
N TRP A 567 5.53 11.15 3.98
CA TRP A 567 6.32 10.29 4.87
C TRP A 567 6.00 10.51 6.35
N THR A 568 5.86 11.78 6.75
CA THR A 568 5.49 12.15 8.13
C THR A 568 4.10 11.62 8.47
N GLN A 569 3.15 11.79 7.54
CA GLN A 569 1.78 11.31 7.72
C GLN A 569 1.73 9.79 7.83
N ALA A 570 2.46 9.07 6.97
CA ALA A 570 2.61 7.61 7.03
C ALA A 570 3.14 7.15 8.39
N ALA A 571 4.22 7.78 8.85
CA ALA A 571 4.85 7.41 10.12
C ALA A 571 3.89 7.63 11.31
N ILE A 572 3.18 8.75 11.35
CA ILE A 572 2.21 9.04 12.42
C ILE A 572 1.09 7.99 12.42
N SER A 573 0.49 7.70 11.26
CA SER A 573 -0.57 6.69 11.15
C SER A 573 -0.09 5.31 11.61
N GLY A 574 0.99 4.81 11.03
CA GLY A 574 1.55 3.50 11.37
C GLY A 574 2.01 3.39 12.82
N GLY A 575 2.58 4.46 13.36
CA GLY A 575 3.01 4.53 14.77
C GLY A 575 1.83 4.53 15.74
N LEU A 576 0.77 5.29 15.46
CA LEU A 576 -0.46 5.31 16.26
C LEU A 576 -1.18 3.94 16.20
N ARG A 577 -1.32 3.36 15.02
CA ARG A 577 -1.89 2.01 14.88
C ARG A 577 -1.08 1.00 15.71
N SER A 578 0.24 1.03 15.62
CA SER A 578 1.10 0.17 16.44
C SER A 578 0.89 0.41 17.93
N ALA A 579 0.68 1.66 18.34
CA ALA A 579 0.40 2.00 19.73
C ALA A 579 -0.95 1.41 20.18
N MET A 580 -2.00 1.53 19.38
CA MET A 580 -3.33 1.01 19.68
C MET A 580 -3.36 -0.52 19.75
N LEU A 581 -2.69 -1.20 18.81
CA LEU A 581 -2.73 -2.66 18.75
C LEU A 581 -1.75 -3.33 19.72
N ASN A 582 -0.50 -2.84 19.81
CA ASN A 582 0.59 -3.59 20.41
C ASN A 582 1.17 -2.94 21.67
N LEU A 583 1.01 -1.62 21.81
CA LEU A 583 1.69 -0.84 22.86
C LEU A 583 0.74 -0.28 23.91
N ARG A 584 -0.57 -0.30 23.69
CA ARG A 584 -1.56 0.18 24.68
C ARG A 584 -1.41 -0.52 26.02
N ASN A 585 -1.93 0.10 27.04
CA ASN A 585 -1.90 -0.45 28.37
C ASN A 585 -2.59 -1.81 28.45
N THR A 586 -1.93 -2.76 29.11
CA THR A 586 -2.48 -4.09 29.38
C THR A 586 -2.24 -4.46 30.85
N GLY A 587 -3.17 -5.16 31.44
CA GLY A 587 -3.05 -5.62 32.83
C GLY A 587 -2.90 -4.46 33.84
N SER A 588 -1.74 -4.37 34.50
CA SER A 588 -1.44 -3.34 35.50
C SER A 588 -0.76 -2.08 34.94
N GLU A 589 -0.50 -2.02 33.64
CA GLU A 589 0.11 -0.86 32.99
C GLU A 589 -0.83 0.35 33.06
N LYS A 590 -0.30 1.55 33.31
CA LYS A 590 -1.09 2.79 33.49
C LYS A 590 -0.33 4.01 32.95
N ALA A 591 0.03 3.98 31.68
CA ALA A 591 0.58 5.15 31.00
C ALA A 591 -0.57 5.95 30.36
N PRO A 592 -0.86 7.19 30.77
CA PRO A 592 -2.01 7.94 30.23
C PRO A 592 -1.96 8.12 28.71
N ALA A 593 -0.77 8.32 28.12
CA ALA A 593 -0.60 8.46 26.68
C ALA A 593 -0.89 7.17 25.88
N LEU A 594 -0.97 6.02 26.54
CA LEU A 594 -1.22 4.71 25.94
C LEU A 594 -2.57 4.12 26.33
N GLU A 595 -3.46 4.93 26.90
CA GLU A 595 -4.88 4.59 27.01
C GLU A 595 -5.52 4.64 25.61
N LEU A 596 -6.35 3.64 25.28
CA LEU A 596 -6.92 3.52 23.93
C LEU A 596 -7.72 4.78 23.55
N ALA A 597 -8.55 5.30 24.47
CA ALA A 597 -9.30 6.53 24.21
C ALA A 597 -8.39 7.74 23.92
N GLN A 598 -7.23 7.83 24.58
CA GLN A 598 -6.27 8.90 24.32
C GLN A 598 -5.61 8.74 22.95
N LEU A 599 -5.25 7.50 22.58
CA LEU A 599 -4.65 7.19 21.27
C LEU A 599 -5.64 7.49 20.14
N THR A 600 -6.90 7.08 20.27
CA THR A 600 -7.98 7.38 19.32
C THR A 600 -8.17 8.88 19.16
N GLN A 601 -8.26 9.61 20.27
CA GLN A 601 -8.39 11.07 20.23
C GLN A 601 -7.20 11.73 19.49
N ARG A 602 -5.98 11.22 19.71
CA ARG A 602 -4.78 11.69 18.98
C ARG A 602 -4.89 11.43 17.48
N TYR A 603 -5.35 10.25 17.12
CA TYR A 603 -5.52 9.86 15.71
C TYR A 603 -6.52 10.78 15.00
N VAL A 604 -7.73 10.91 15.53
CA VAL A 604 -8.79 11.74 14.93
C VAL A 604 -8.37 13.21 14.84
N SER A 605 -7.78 13.75 15.93
CA SER A 605 -7.33 15.14 15.97
C SER A 605 -6.25 15.43 14.92
N TRP A 606 -5.24 14.55 14.83
CA TRP A 606 -4.18 14.67 13.86
C TRP A 606 -4.71 14.56 12.42
N PHE A 607 -5.47 13.52 12.11
CA PHE A 607 -5.93 13.24 10.75
C PHE A 607 -6.79 14.39 10.23
N ARG A 608 -7.82 14.79 11.00
CA ARG A 608 -8.69 15.92 10.65
C ARG A 608 -7.95 17.25 10.59
N GLY A 609 -7.02 17.48 11.50
CA GLY A 609 -6.29 18.75 11.60
C GLY A 609 -5.18 18.92 10.56
N THR A 610 -4.60 17.84 10.04
CA THR A 610 -3.45 17.92 9.12
C THR A 610 -3.75 17.33 7.74
N VAL A 611 -4.24 16.11 7.67
CA VAL A 611 -4.55 15.47 6.39
C VAL A 611 -5.73 16.19 5.75
N ASN A 612 -6.93 16.05 6.34
CA ASN A 612 -8.14 16.73 5.85
C ASN A 612 -8.09 18.24 6.06
N GLY A 613 -7.26 18.72 6.97
CA GLY A 613 -7.06 20.16 7.25
C GLY A 613 -6.33 20.93 6.18
N GLY A 614 -5.89 20.29 5.10
CA GLY A 614 -5.34 20.97 3.93
C GLY A 614 -4.08 20.34 3.29
N MET A 615 -3.50 19.30 3.85
CA MET A 615 -2.40 18.61 3.18
C MET A 615 -2.91 17.75 2.02
N GLN A 616 -4.10 17.18 2.16
CA GLN A 616 -4.87 16.61 1.07
C GLN A 616 -5.47 17.74 0.22
N MET A 617 -5.04 17.88 -1.02
CA MET A 617 -5.40 18.97 -1.91
C MET A 617 -6.67 18.71 -2.71
N ALA A 618 -6.94 17.46 -3.00
CA ALA A 618 -8.13 17.00 -3.69
C ALA A 618 -8.40 15.54 -3.33
N GLU A 619 -9.61 15.13 -3.56
CA GLU A 619 -10.04 13.77 -3.41
C GLU A 619 -10.83 13.33 -4.63
N TRP A 620 -10.84 12.02 -4.86
CA TRP A 620 -11.71 11.43 -5.84
C TRP A 620 -13.16 11.52 -5.32
N VAL A 621 -14.05 11.98 -6.16
CA VAL A 621 -15.48 11.90 -5.91
C VAL A 621 -16.00 10.73 -6.74
N GLY A 622 -15.92 9.53 -6.18
CA GLY A 622 -16.59 8.35 -6.70
C GLY A 622 -18.04 8.30 -6.18
N ASP A 623 -18.59 7.14 -6.09
CA ASP A 623 -19.93 6.91 -5.53
C ASP A 623 -20.04 7.33 -4.06
N SER A 624 -18.91 7.33 -3.34
CA SER A 624 -18.77 7.85 -1.98
C SER A 624 -18.70 9.37 -1.89
N GLY A 625 -18.79 10.10 -3.00
CA GLY A 625 -18.57 11.56 -3.11
C GLY A 625 -19.62 12.43 -2.46
N GLU A 626 -20.43 11.94 -1.57
CA GLU A 626 -21.44 12.72 -0.91
C GLU A 626 -21.03 13.16 0.50
N ASN A 627 -21.48 14.29 0.83
CA ASN A 627 -20.98 15.15 1.86
C ASN A 627 -21.70 14.92 3.20
N ILE A 628 -21.09 14.28 4.17
CA ILE A 628 -21.64 14.21 5.54
C ILE A 628 -21.81 15.60 6.18
N ILE A 629 -20.98 16.57 5.81
CA ILE A 629 -20.88 17.83 6.55
C ILE A 629 -21.91 18.87 6.10
N GLN A 630 -22.39 18.83 4.88
CA GLN A 630 -23.27 19.89 4.34
C GLN A 630 -24.73 19.54 4.19
N GLY A 631 -25.24 18.64 4.84
CA GLY A 631 -26.65 18.35 4.69
C GLY A 631 -26.88 16.89 4.77
N ALA A 632 -26.16 16.41 5.68
CA ALA A 632 -26.36 15.12 6.24
C ALA A 632 -27.70 14.55 5.84
N GLY A 633 -27.73 13.59 5.00
CA GLY A 633 -28.96 12.94 4.66
C GLY A 633 -29.12 12.49 3.24
N SER A 634 -28.09 12.53 2.45
CA SER A 634 -28.09 11.81 1.22
C SER A 634 -27.06 10.69 1.29
N ASP A 635 -27.47 9.64 1.89
CA ASP A 635 -27.07 8.30 1.53
C ASP A 635 -27.77 8.05 0.18
N THR A 636 -27.08 8.37 -0.93
CA THR A 636 -27.71 8.30 -2.25
C THR A 636 -27.61 6.93 -2.86
N ASP A 637 -26.71 6.09 -2.35
CA ASP A 637 -26.59 4.69 -2.71
C ASP A 637 -27.36 3.75 -1.78
N GLU A 638 -27.91 4.33 -0.67
CA GLU A 638 -28.71 3.60 0.32
C GLU A 638 -27.96 2.46 1.03
N ASP A 639 -26.61 2.50 1.07
CA ASP A 639 -25.78 1.48 1.72
C ASP A 639 -25.75 1.59 3.25
N GLY A 640 -26.31 2.69 3.78
CA GLY A 640 -26.36 2.95 5.22
C GLY A 640 -25.09 3.59 5.79
N VAL A 641 -24.07 3.80 4.98
CA VAL A 641 -22.85 4.53 5.35
C VAL A 641 -23.01 6.00 4.94
N PRO A 642 -22.93 6.93 5.88
CA PRO A 642 -23.00 8.35 5.53
C PRO A 642 -21.78 8.76 4.74
N GLN A 643 -21.97 9.40 3.60
CA GLN A 643 -20.92 9.85 2.72
C GLN A 643 -20.19 11.10 3.23
N VAL A 644 -18.89 11.12 3.10
CA VAL A 644 -18.02 12.18 3.65
C VAL A 644 -17.35 12.96 2.53
N THR A 645 -17.42 14.28 2.55
CA THR A 645 -16.49 15.08 1.77
C THR A 645 -15.22 15.29 2.56
N ALA A 646 -14.09 14.94 2.03
CA ALA A 646 -12.84 15.33 2.61
C ALA A 646 -12.67 16.86 2.56
N ALA A 647 -12.12 17.40 3.61
CA ALA A 647 -12.01 18.85 3.81
C ALA A 647 -11.08 19.54 2.80
N GLY A 648 -10.27 18.80 2.04
CA GLY A 648 -9.39 19.32 1.00
C GLY A 648 -10.02 19.46 -0.39
N GLY A 649 -11.25 19.02 -0.55
CA GLY A 649 -11.92 18.82 -1.83
C GLY A 649 -12.33 20.04 -2.65
N GLN A 650 -11.62 21.14 -2.58
CA GLN A 650 -11.91 22.31 -3.45
C GLN A 650 -11.84 21.98 -4.95
N HIS A 651 -11.15 20.92 -5.31
CA HIS A 651 -10.91 20.50 -6.68
C HIS A 651 -11.38 19.06 -6.95
N GLY A 652 -11.98 18.46 -5.95
CA GLY A 652 -12.42 17.13 -5.71
C GLY A 652 -12.61 16.16 -6.86
N THR A 653 -11.63 15.30 -7.15
CA THR A 653 -11.84 14.06 -7.91
C THR A 653 -10.71 13.06 -7.77
N ALA A 654 -9.73 13.26 -6.94
CA ALA A 654 -8.77 12.22 -6.59
C ALA A 654 -8.05 12.60 -5.30
N MET A 655 -7.73 11.61 -4.48
CA MET A 655 -6.91 11.85 -3.30
C MET A 655 -5.50 12.22 -3.72
N VAL A 656 -5.12 13.47 -3.52
CA VAL A 656 -3.81 14.01 -3.88
C VAL A 656 -3.23 14.73 -2.68
N MET A 657 -2.20 14.16 -2.11
CA MET A 657 -1.50 14.75 -0.98
C MET A 657 -0.36 15.64 -1.47
N ALA A 658 -0.25 16.82 -0.91
CA ALA A 658 0.87 17.72 -1.16
C ALA A 658 2.20 17.09 -0.72
N ALA A 659 3.24 17.23 -1.54
CA ALA A 659 4.57 16.70 -1.21
C ALA A 659 5.13 17.32 0.08
N LYS A 660 4.69 18.55 0.41
CA LYS A 660 5.16 19.26 1.59
C LYS A 660 4.16 20.30 2.08
N ALA A 661 3.90 20.30 3.36
CA ALA A 661 3.10 21.31 4.03
C ALA A 661 3.78 21.79 5.33
N ARG A 662 3.55 23.04 5.67
CA ARG A 662 3.90 23.58 6.98
C ARG A 662 2.67 23.56 7.88
N ILE A 663 2.83 22.97 9.04
CA ILE A 663 1.81 22.89 10.08
C ILE A 663 2.20 23.82 11.21
N SER A 664 1.26 24.62 11.70
CA SER A 664 1.50 25.54 12.82
C SER A 664 0.31 25.56 13.81
N GLU A 665 0.60 25.99 15.08
CA GLU A 665 -0.41 26.18 16.10
C GLU A 665 -1.31 27.41 15.82
#